data_22edbcb6e2f13df14c32f133a00b31e9
#
_entry.id   22edbcb6e2f13df14c32f133a00b31e9
#
_cell.length_a   1.000
_cell.length_b   1.000
_cell.length_c   1.000
_cell.angle_alpha   90.00
_cell.angle_beta   90.00
_cell.angle_gamma   90.00
#
_symmetry.space_group_name_H-M   'P 1'
#
loop_
_entity.id
_entity.type
_entity.pdbx_description
1 polymer ?
#
loop_
_entity_poly.entity_id
_entity_poly.type
_entity_poly.pdbx_seq_one_letter_code
_entity_poly.pdbx_strand_id
1 'polypeptide(L)'
;MGSSMMKTTLREIRQSLGRYLAIMAIVALGVGLFCGLKVTRDVMVKSAQQYFEERQLYDISLLSTVGFDTDVAKQLSRREKVLDAQGAVSTDALLLDAQGNESALKVYSLLDQQNLPVLVSGRMPQNVQECVVDAQAFGKDVVGTMLTLSENNEEDTEELFAHKQFHVVGTVNSPYYANYERGTTSLGNGTIRGFMLVLKDAFDCDYDTEIFVRLNTEGAAIYSEEYDAQIDEVESWLEDFAQQKADERYQRLKADGEEELYASRQQLLSQTQKNQLELEASRQQLSRAEGTIADGKAQLEIGKSQLISGKAQLQAQRQQLLQQQAQLQAQRQQILQGLNQARTAKSQTAGNAYLAQANAQAQAQEQQLQASLTQVEDGLRQVESGLDQLELAQSELELQEQQLQNSQTELEAAQREYDAGLLQYKEGSRRLSEGVDEANQQLDEAQDELDELEEPDVYLLGRDTNIGYASFDNDSSIVNGIANVFPIFFFLVAALVCVTTMNRMVEEQRTQIGVLKALGYSEGSIMGKYLFYSGSAAGLGCLIGFFGGSILFPYVIWQAYAIMYRMGGICFVFDLRLGLVSLAASMLCSMGTTYLSCRYELMSVPAQLMRPKAPKAGKRILLERITFVWNRLSFLVKVSIRNVLRYKKRFCMMVIGISGCTALLVTGFGVKDSIANIAGQQFGSVQTYGMSLLMQENYSQGEWEELEDYLREEGRGYTRASERSIDLDLADGKTKPVTVVIPEDTTRFGNYWDLHTESGEPIPFPKQGEAILTAEFARRQGIKEGDTVSLSDEDGNRLTLRIIGLSENYVYNYLYLTADSWKSQNGEAPDCRSVYINTEGVADEHRLLARLMKLDAVSSVTVNQDTLDRFDSMMSSLDYIVLVIIICAGSLAFIVLYNLTNINITERIREIATIKVLGFYPMETAAYVFRENLFLTAIGGSVGLLMGKLLHWFVMEQINIDMVSFPHTVLPLSYGYSLLLTFLFAFIVNLVMFQKLDKINMAESLKSIE
;
A
#
# COMPACT_ATOMS: atom_id res chain seq x y z
N MET A 1 0.11 31.78 51.03
CA MET A 1 -0.94 31.17 51.92
C MET A 1 -0.34 31.00 53.33
N GLY A 2 -1.06 31.42 54.39
CA GLY A 2 -0.60 31.11 55.77
C GLY A 2 -0.70 29.59 56.05
N SER A 3 0.17 29.07 56.90
CA SER A 3 0.24 27.65 57.27
C SER A 3 -1.12 27.03 57.68
N SER A 4 -1.99 27.81 58.34
CA SER A 4 -3.34 27.36 58.75
C SER A 4 -4.28 27.20 57.55
N MET A 5 -4.20 28.08 56.55
CA MET A 5 -5.04 28.00 55.34
C MET A 5 -4.64 26.80 54.48
N MET A 6 -3.37 26.46 54.40
CA MET A 6 -2.87 25.27 53.67
C MET A 6 -3.36 23.97 54.33
N LYS A 7 -3.27 23.90 55.69
CA LYS A 7 -3.82 22.73 56.41
C LYS A 7 -5.32 22.57 56.21
N THR A 8 -6.08 23.68 56.11
CA THR A 8 -7.53 23.66 55.85
C THR A 8 -7.81 23.15 54.45
N THR A 9 -7.02 23.60 53.43
CA THR A 9 -7.18 23.15 52.05
C THR A 9 -6.87 21.66 51.89
N LEU A 10 -5.81 21.14 52.50
CA LEU A 10 -5.48 19.72 52.52
C LEU A 10 -6.59 18.86 53.16
N ARG A 11 -7.17 19.35 54.30
CA ARG A 11 -8.29 18.67 54.96
C ARG A 11 -9.51 18.65 54.07
N GLU A 12 -9.74 19.70 53.30
CA GLU A 12 -10.85 19.80 52.36
C GLU A 12 -10.69 18.88 51.15
N ILE A 13 -9.48 18.76 50.58
CA ILE A 13 -9.17 17.77 49.53
C ILE A 13 -9.54 16.38 50.04
N ARG A 14 -9.20 16.03 51.31
CA ARG A 14 -9.52 14.74 51.90
C ARG A 14 -11.03 14.52 52.09
N GLN A 15 -11.76 15.59 52.44
CA GLN A 15 -13.21 15.54 52.64
C GLN A 15 -14.00 15.50 51.31
N SER A 16 -13.46 16.10 50.26
CA SER A 16 -14.04 16.13 48.92
C SER A 16 -13.25 15.32 47.89
N LEU A 17 -12.60 14.22 48.32
CA LEU A 17 -11.67 13.42 47.51
C LEU A 17 -12.28 12.99 46.18
N GLY A 18 -13.56 12.61 46.15
CA GLY A 18 -14.21 12.19 44.92
C GLY A 18 -14.30 13.30 43.85
N ARG A 19 -14.47 14.57 44.24
CA ARG A 19 -14.49 15.72 43.33
C ARG A 19 -13.08 16.09 42.89
N TYR A 20 -12.12 16.02 43.77
CA TYR A 20 -10.72 16.26 43.47
C TYR A 20 -10.21 15.25 42.45
N LEU A 21 -10.46 13.96 42.70
CA LEU A 21 -10.13 12.89 41.80
C LEU A 21 -10.86 13.01 40.44
N ALA A 22 -12.10 13.47 40.43
CA ALA A 22 -12.82 13.68 39.16
C ALA A 22 -12.18 14.78 38.32
N ILE A 23 -11.79 15.92 38.89
CA ILE A 23 -11.06 16.99 38.17
C ILE A 23 -9.72 16.46 37.67
N MET A 24 -8.97 15.80 38.56
CA MET A 24 -7.68 15.23 38.25
C MET A 24 -7.78 14.20 37.10
N ALA A 25 -8.76 13.28 37.16
CA ALA A 25 -8.94 12.24 36.15
C ALA A 25 -9.38 12.82 34.79
N ILE A 26 -10.25 13.83 34.76
CA ILE A 26 -10.66 14.49 33.52
C ILE A 26 -9.48 15.20 32.86
N VAL A 27 -8.68 15.93 33.68
CA VAL A 27 -7.47 16.58 33.16
C VAL A 27 -6.45 15.55 32.71
N ALA A 28 -6.24 14.47 33.49
CA ALA A 28 -5.34 13.40 33.13
C ALA A 28 -5.76 12.71 31.79
N LEU A 29 -7.06 12.46 31.61
CA LEU A 29 -7.57 11.88 30.38
C LEU A 29 -7.41 12.84 29.19
N GLY A 30 -7.77 14.13 29.37
CA GLY A 30 -7.63 15.14 28.31
C GLY A 30 -6.19 15.39 27.90
N VAL A 31 -5.28 15.54 28.88
CA VAL A 31 -3.85 15.70 28.61
C VAL A 31 -3.24 14.42 28.07
N GLY A 32 -3.63 13.27 28.63
CA GLY A 32 -3.15 11.97 28.21
C GLY A 32 -3.48 11.69 26.74
N LEU A 33 -4.72 11.95 26.36
CA LEU A 33 -5.15 11.81 24.96
C LEU A 33 -4.40 12.80 24.05
N PHE A 34 -4.30 14.07 24.46
CA PHE A 34 -3.60 15.08 23.68
C PHE A 34 -2.12 14.74 23.47
N CYS A 35 -1.37 14.58 24.56
CA CYS A 35 0.06 14.28 24.48
C CYS A 35 0.30 12.89 23.88
N GLY A 36 -0.51 11.91 24.28
CA GLY A 36 -0.34 10.54 23.83
C GLY A 36 -0.56 10.37 22.31
N LEU A 37 -1.69 10.87 21.78
CA LEU A 37 -1.94 10.81 20.35
C LEU A 37 -0.95 11.63 19.52
N LYS A 38 -0.61 12.84 19.99
CA LYS A 38 0.35 13.70 19.29
C LYS A 38 1.75 13.10 19.21
N VAL A 39 2.22 12.49 20.29
CA VAL A 39 3.54 11.84 20.34
C VAL A 39 3.52 10.50 19.60
N THR A 40 2.36 9.91 19.34
CA THR A 40 2.28 8.58 18.71
C THR A 40 2.94 8.56 17.34
N ARG A 41 2.71 9.57 16.47
CA ARG A 41 3.39 9.66 15.18
C ARG A 41 4.92 9.68 15.36
N ASP A 42 5.43 10.53 16.26
CA ASP A 42 6.86 10.64 16.50
C ASP A 42 7.46 9.34 17.04
N VAL A 43 6.71 8.61 17.89
CA VAL A 43 7.10 7.28 18.38
C VAL A 43 7.10 6.26 17.25
N MET A 44 6.07 6.27 16.36
CA MET A 44 5.98 5.37 15.21
C MET A 44 7.17 5.62 14.26
N VAL A 45 7.35 6.86 13.82
CA VAL A 45 8.43 7.25 12.88
C VAL A 45 9.80 6.91 13.47
N LYS A 46 10.04 7.26 14.73
CA LYS A 46 11.34 6.98 15.38
C LYS A 46 11.60 5.49 15.57
N SER A 47 10.56 4.72 15.88
CA SER A 47 10.69 3.26 16.01
C SER A 47 10.99 2.60 14.66
N ALA A 48 10.32 3.06 13.58
CA ALA A 48 10.58 2.63 12.22
C ALA A 48 11.97 3.05 11.76
N GLN A 49 12.38 4.30 12.01
CA GLN A 49 13.73 4.79 11.71
C GLN A 49 14.79 3.91 12.36
N GLN A 50 14.65 3.66 13.68
CA GLN A 50 15.60 2.78 14.39
C GLN A 50 15.64 1.38 13.76
N TYR A 51 14.51 0.80 13.41
CA TYR A 51 14.44 -0.51 12.75
C TYR A 51 15.14 -0.49 11.39
N PHE A 52 14.86 0.51 10.54
CA PHE A 52 15.47 0.62 9.21
C PHE A 52 16.99 0.90 9.29
N GLU A 53 17.42 1.71 10.25
CA GLU A 53 18.86 1.95 10.52
C GLU A 53 19.57 0.68 11.03
N GLU A 54 18.97 -0.04 11.98
CA GLU A 54 19.53 -1.31 12.48
C GLU A 54 19.61 -2.39 11.42
N ARG A 55 18.68 -2.37 10.46
CA ARG A 55 18.60 -3.33 9.34
C ARG A 55 19.21 -2.82 8.06
N GLN A 56 19.80 -1.63 8.10
CA GLN A 56 20.53 -1.06 6.97
C GLN A 56 19.66 -1.00 5.70
N LEU A 57 18.40 -0.55 5.81
CA LEU A 57 17.51 -0.41 4.64
C LEU A 57 18.13 0.58 3.65
N TYR A 58 18.10 0.26 2.36
CA TYR A 58 18.55 1.13 1.28
C TYR A 58 17.81 2.48 1.29
N ASP A 59 18.39 3.53 0.72
CA ASP A 59 17.74 4.83 0.48
C ASP A 59 17.24 4.93 -0.95
N ILE A 60 18.04 4.49 -1.93
CA ILE A 60 17.69 4.45 -3.35
C ILE A 60 18.04 3.08 -3.92
N SER A 61 17.16 2.53 -4.74
CA SER A 61 17.42 1.36 -5.57
C SER A 61 17.59 1.81 -7.02
N LEU A 62 18.67 1.34 -7.66
CA LEU A 62 18.95 1.56 -9.07
C LEU A 62 18.61 0.31 -9.84
N LEU A 63 17.81 0.46 -10.86
CA LEU A 63 17.40 -0.59 -11.77
C LEU A 63 17.78 -0.19 -13.18
N SER A 64 18.22 -1.13 -14.01
CA SER A 64 18.45 -0.89 -15.42
C SER A 64 17.91 -2.03 -16.27
N THR A 65 17.42 -1.72 -17.45
CA THR A 65 16.92 -2.72 -18.41
C THR A 65 17.97 -3.72 -18.84
N VAL A 66 19.23 -3.32 -18.83
CA VAL A 66 20.37 -4.20 -19.15
C VAL A 66 21.11 -4.73 -17.92
N GLY A 67 20.70 -4.29 -16.70
CA GLY A 67 21.46 -4.55 -15.47
C GLY A 67 22.76 -3.76 -15.37
N PHE A 68 23.53 -4.08 -14.35
CA PHE A 68 24.79 -3.42 -14.02
C PHE A 68 25.93 -4.43 -13.86
N ASP A 69 27.13 -4.03 -14.19
CA ASP A 69 28.32 -4.83 -13.89
C ASP A 69 28.59 -4.88 -12.39
N THR A 70 29.10 -5.99 -11.89
CA THR A 70 29.32 -6.24 -10.46
C THR A 70 30.31 -5.28 -9.78
N ASP A 71 31.03 -4.47 -10.53
CA ASP A 71 31.97 -3.46 -10.02
C ASP A 71 31.32 -2.07 -9.86
N VAL A 72 30.15 -1.82 -10.46
CA VAL A 72 29.43 -0.53 -10.40
C VAL A 72 29.08 -0.18 -8.97
N ALA A 73 28.54 -1.11 -8.18
CA ALA A 73 28.24 -0.91 -6.77
C ALA A 73 29.50 -0.46 -5.97
N LYS A 74 30.68 -1.05 -6.28
CA LYS A 74 31.94 -0.66 -5.63
C LYS A 74 32.45 0.71 -6.06
N GLN A 75 32.13 1.14 -7.29
CA GLN A 75 32.42 2.50 -7.76
C GLN A 75 31.54 3.53 -7.04
N LEU A 76 30.24 3.23 -6.85
CA LEU A 76 29.28 4.05 -6.11
C LEU A 76 29.68 4.22 -4.64
N SER A 77 30.09 3.15 -3.95
CA SER A 77 30.51 3.21 -2.55
C SER A 77 31.72 4.14 -2.29
N ARG A 78 32.40 4.60 -3.34
CA ARG A 78 33.55 5.54 -3.22
C ARG A 78 33.13 6.99 -3.43
N ARG A 79 31.89 7.25 -3.80
CA ARG A 79 31.38 8.59 -4.06
C ARG A 79 31.06 9.33 -2.75
N GLU A 80 31.26 10.63 -2.78
CA GLU A 80 30.84 11.51 -1.69
C GLU A 80 29.34 11.40 -1.46
N LYS A 81 28.88 11.40 -0.22
CA LYS A 81 27.50 11.18 0.25
C LYS A 81 26.98 9.76 0.16
N VAL A 82 27.59 8.84 -0.56
CA VAL A 82 27.23 7.43 -0.52
C VAL A 82 27.89 6.79 0.68
N LEU A 83 27.08 6.21 1.56
CA LEU A 83 27.58 5.50 2.73
C LEU A 83 27.99 4.08 2.36
N ASP A 84 27.16 3.42 1.55
CA ASP A 84 27.39 2.08 1.04
C ASP A 84 26.53 1.82 -0.21
N ALA A 85 27.01 0.94 -1.11
CA ALA A 85 26.25 0.47 -2.26
C ALA A 85 26.54 -1.02 -2.49
N GLN A 86 25.48 -1.81 -2.70
CA GLN A 86 25.58 -3.25 -2.89
C GLN A 86 24.69 -3.73 -4.03
N GLY A 87 25.28 -4.49 -4.96
CA GLY A 87 24.55 -5.10 -6.07
C GLY A 87 23.81 -6.37 -5.65
N ALA A 88 22.62 -6.53 -6.17
CA ALA A 88 21.75 -7.67 -5.95
C ALA A 88 21.27 -8.28 -7.27
N VAL A 89 20.95 -9.56 -7.22
CA VAL A 89 20.21 -10.24 -8.29
C VAL A 89 18.82 -10.54 -7.77
N SER A 90 17.79 -10.18 -8.54
CA SER A 90 16.40 -10.46 -8.19
C SER A 90 15.60 -10.88 -9.42
N THR A 91 14.71 -11.85 -9.22
CA THR A 91 13.77 -12.33 -10.25
C THR A 91 12.48 -12.82 -9.60
N ASP A 92 11.39 -12.86 -10.36
CA ASP A 92 10.20 -13.60 -9.99
C ASP A 92 10.29 -15.02 -10.53
N ALA A 93 9.90 -15.99 -9.71
CA ALA A 93 9.91 -17.39 -10.12
C ALA A 93 8.72 -18.15 -9.58
N LEU A 94 8.21 -19.08 -10.38
CA LEU A 94 7.23 -20.07 -9.94
C LEU A 94 7.96 -21.22 -9.23
N LEU A 95 7.59 -21.47 -7.97
CA LEU A 95 8.14 -22.57 -7.17
C LEU A 95 7.03 -23.51 -6.69
N LEU A 96 7.36 -24.78 -6.69
CA LEU A 96 6.53 -25.87 -6.14
C LEU A 96 6.93 -26.13 -4.69
N ASP A 97 5.95 -26.17 -3.80
CA ASP A 97 6.15 -26.63 -2.42
C ASP A 97 6.21 -28.16 -2.33
N ALA A 98 6.49 -28.70 -1.14
CA ALA A 98 6.56 -30.14 -0.89
C ALA A 98 5.23 -30.88 -1.15
N GLN A 99 4.12 -30.17 -1.26
CA GLN A 99 2.78 -30.69 -1.59
C GLN A 99 2.47 -30.60 -3.09
N GLY A 100 3.33 -29.96 -3.87
CA GLY A 100 3.13 -29.74 -5.30
C GLY A 100 2.25 -28.52 -5.62
N ASN A 101 2.02 -27.61 -4.66
CA ASN A 101 1.32 -26.36 -4.92
C ASN A 101 2.31 -25.37 -5.51
N GLU A 102 1.95 -24.78 -6.62
CA GLU A 102 2.72 -23.76 -7.31
C GLU A 102 2.41 -22.37 -6.76
N SER A 103 3.43 -21.53 -6.62
CA SER A 103 3.28 -20.13 -6.21
C SER A 103 4.43 -19.27 -6.73
N ALA A 104 4.11 -18.05 -7.15
CA ALA A 104 5.10 -17.05 -7.53
C ALA A 104 5.78 -16.48 -6.29
N LEU A 105 7.10 -16.51 -6.25
CA LEU A 105 7.93 -15.91 -5.23
C LEU A 105 8.90 -14.93 -5.86
N LYS A 106 9.15 -13.80 -5.19
CA LYS A 106 10.27 -12.94 -5.53
C LYS A 106 11.55 -13.50 -4.92
N VAL A 107 12.51 -13.86 -5.75
CA VAL A 107 13.79 -14.42 -5.31
C VAL A 107 14.86 -13.34 -5.35
N TYR A 108 15.58 -13.15 -4.25
CA TYR A 108 16.67 -12.19 -4.14
C TYR A 108 17.96 -12.88 -3.73
N SER A 109 19.06 -12.34 -4.19
CA SER A 109 20.35 -12.64 -3.59
C SER A 109 20.47 -12.04 -2.18
N LEU A 110 20.99 -12.81 -1.23
CA LEU A 110 21.21 -12.35 0.14
C LEU A 110 22.33 -11.31 0.16
N LEU A 111 22.04 -10.15 0.76
CA LEU A 111 22.99 -9.07 0.94
C LEU A 111 23.67 -9.16 2.31
N ASP A 112 24.96 -8.76 2.36
CA ASP A 112 25.77 -8.84 3.58
C ASP A 112 25.71 -7.57 4.43
N GLN A 113 25.48 -6.40 3.82
CA GLN A 113 25.58 -5.10 4.48
C GLN A 113 24.30 -4.28 4.42
N GLN A 114 23.39 -4.57 3.50
CA GLN A 114 22.13 -3.83 3.31
C GLN A 114 20.94 -4.77 3.37
N ASN A 115 19.76 -4.21 3.65
CA ASN A 115 18.50 -4.93 3.71
C ASN A 115 18.55 -6.20 4.58
N LEU A 116 19.23 -6.11 5.72
CA LEU A 116 19.56 -7.27 6.58
C LEU A 116 18.30 -7.94 7.14
N PRO A 117 18.01 -9.19 6.74
CA PRO A 117 16.82 -9.89 7.20
C PRO A 117 16.91 -10.26 8.69
N VAL A 118 15.75 -10.41 9.32
CA VAL A 118 15.61 -10.83 10.71
C VAL A 118 15.19 -12.30 10.75
N LEU A 119 16.04 -13.17 11.27
CA LEU A 119 15.73 -14.59 11.42
C LEU A 119 14.57 -14.79 12.43
N VAL A 120 13.52 -15.47 11.99
CA VAL A 120 12.36 -15.81 12.82
C VAL A 120 12.44 -17.27 13.30
N SER A 121 12.88 -18.18 12.43
CA SER A 121 12.99 -19.61 12.72
C SER A 121 14.10 -20.24 11.88
N GLY A 122 14.77 -21.27 12.39
CA GLY A 122 15.84 -21.96 11.67
C GLY A 122 17.18 -21.24 11.71
N ARG A 123 17.87 -21.18 10.59
CA ARG A 123 19.18 -20.51 10.40
C ARG A 123 19.29 -19.85 9.03
N MET A 124 20.31 -19.03 8.83
CA MET A 124 20.64 -18.44 7.53
C MET A 124 21.28 -19.48 6.59
N PRO A 125 21.18 -19.32 5.24
CA PRO A 125 21.79 -20.19 4.25
C PRO A 125 23.32 -20.18 4.37
N GLN A 126 23.93 -21.35 4.16
CA GLN A 126 25.38 -21.53 4.20
C GLN A 126 25.95 -22.10 2.90
N ASN A 127 25.09 -22.60 2.01
CA ASN A 127 25.48 -23.07 0.67
C ASN A 127 24.43 -22.68 -0.37
N VAL A 128 24.78 -22.81 -1.64
CA VAL A 128 23.99 -22.35 -2.81
C VAL A 128 22.64 -23.06 -2.99
N GLN A 129 22.44 -24.21 -2.38
CA GLN A 129 21.18 -24.97 -2.41
C GLN A 129 20.28 -24.71 -1.20
N GLU A 130 20.68 -23.82 -0.31
CA GLU A 130 19.90 -23.45 0.85
C GLU A 130 19.25 -22.08 0.63
N CYS A 131 18.03 -21.95 1.13
CA CYS A 131 17.29 -20.68 1.11
C CYS A 131 16.63 -20.39 2.45
N VAL A 132 16.30 -19.14 2.67
CA VAL A 132 15.33 -18.71 3.68
C VAL A 132 14.15 -18.05 2.99
N VAL A 133 12.97 -18.23 3.57
CA VAL A 133 11.73 -17.75 2.98
C VAL A 133 11.01 -16.79 3.92
N ASP A 134 10.06 -16.07 3.37
CA ASP A 134 9.22 -15.11 4.07
C ASP A 134 8.46 -15.77 5.24
N ALA A 135 8.69 -15.28 6.45
CA ALA A 135 8.04 -15.80 7.66
C ALA A 135 6.53 -15.49 7.73
N GLN A 136 6.03 -14.53 6.94
CA GLN A 136 4.61 -14.20 6.89
C GLN A 136 3.85 -15.08 5.89
N ALA A 137 4.45 -15.37 4.74
CA ALA A 137 3.86 -16.20 3.70
C ALA A 137 3.95 -17.71 4.05
N PHE A 138 5.01 -18.09 4.76
CA PHE A 138 5.31 -19.47 5.12
C PHE A 138 5.40 -19.59 6.64
N GLY A 139 4.65 -20.51 7.22
CA GLY A 139 4.74 -20.79 8.66
C GLY A 139 6.09 -21.39 9.04
N LYS A 140 6.29 -21.62 10.35
CA LYS A 140 7.54 -22.26 10.87
C LYS A 140 7.72 -23.70 10.40
N ASP A 141 6.66 -24.34 9.97
CA ASP A 141 6.66 -25.76 9.56
C ASP A 141 7.31 -25.97 8.17
N VAL A 142 7.59 -24.88 7.43
CA VAL A 142 8.28 -24.96 6.14
C VAL A 142 9.78 -25.27 6.27
N VAL A 143 10.38 -25.02 7.45
CA VAL A 143 11.80 -25.29 7.68
C VAL A 143 12.09 -26.78 7.60
N GLY A 144 13.02 -27.15 6.73
CA GLY A 144 13.37 -28.55 6.42
C GLY A 144 12.66 -29.10 5.19
N THR A 145 11.80 -28.34 4.53
CA THR A 145 11.18 -28.73 3.25
C THR A 145 12.03 -28.30 2.05
N MET A 146 11.64 -28.76 0.86
CA MET A 146 12.27 -28.40 -0.41
C MET A 146 11.30 -27.53 -1.21
N LEU A 147 11.84 -26.50 -1.85
CA LEU A 147 11.19 -25.75 -2.92
C LEU A 147 11.87 -26.13 -4.25
N THR A 148 11.08 -26.39 -5.27
CA THR A 148 11.59 -26.76 -6.60
C THR A 148 11.09 -25.75 -7.62
N LEU A 149 11.95 -25.28 -8.51
CA LEU A 149 11.55 -24.46 -9.67
C LEU A 149 10.52 -25.23 -10.50
N SER A 150 9.42 -24.56 -10.86
CA SER A 150 8.39 -25.12 -11.70
C SER A 150 8.83 -25.19 -13.16
N GLU A 151 8.43 -26.21 -13.88
CA GLU A 151 8.60 -26.32 -15.35
C GLU A 151 7.72 -25.32 -16.13
N ASN A 152 6.84 -24.59 -15.43
CA ASN A 152 6.03 -23.52 -16.00
C ASN A 152 6.74 -22.14 -15.98
N ASN A 153 7.98 -22.07 -15.49
CA ASN A 153 8.81 -20.88 -15.66
C ASN A 153 9.24 -20.75 -17.11
N GLU A 154 9.50 -19.53 -17.56
CA GLU A 154 10.20 -19.26 -18.81
C GLU A 154 11.61 -19.86 -18.76
N GLU A 155 12.11 -20.30 -19.93
CA GLU A 155 13.43 -20.96 -20.05
C GLU A 155 14.55 -20.07 -19.46
N ASP A 156 14.47 -18.79 -19.71
CA ASP A 156 15.38 -17.76 -19.18
C ASP A 156 15.37 -17.66 -17.65
N THR A 157 14.19 -17.79 -17.01
CA THR A 157 14.10 -17.83 -15.55
C THR A 157 14.74 -19.10 -15.00
N GLU A 158 14.60 -20.24 -15.70
CA GLU A 158 15.25 -21.48 -15.28
C GLU A 158 16.77 -21.42 -15.40
N GLU A 159 17.29 -20.79 -16.47
CA GLU A 159 18.72 -20.65 -16.74
C GLU A 159 19.41 -19.69 -15.77
N LEU A 160 18.65 -18.71 -15.22
CA LEU A 160 19.19 -17.78 -14.23
C LEU A 160 19.63 -18.48 -12.92
N PHE A 161 19.18 -19.69 -12.66
CA PHE A 161 19.52 -20.41 -11.43
C PHE A 161 20.52 -21.54 -11.69
N ALA A 162 21.60 -21.57 -10.92
CA ALA A 162 22.56 -22.67 -10.93
C ALA A 162 21.95 -24.02 -10.47
N HIS A 163 20.85 -23.98 -9.73
CA HIS A 163 20.16 -25.15 -9.20
C HIS A 163 18.64 -24.99 -9.23
N LYS A 164 17.93 -26.08 -9.58
CA LYS A 164 16.45 -26.11 -9.63
C LYS A 164 15.76 -26.44 -8.29
N GLN A 165 16.52 -26.79 -7.25
CA GLN A 165 15.99 -27.20 -5.95
C GLN A 165 16.69 -26.48 -4.81
N PHE A 166 15.88 -25.98 -3.87
CA PHE A 166 16.36 -25.23 -2.72
C PHE A 166 15.81 -25.81 -1.43
N HIS A 167 16.70 -26.00 -0.46
CA HIS A 167 16.34 -26.47 0.86
C HIS A 167 16.02 -25.30 1.79
N VAL A 168 14.81 -25.23 2.32
CA VAL A 168 14.41 -24.18 3.25
C VAL A 168 15.04 -24.43 4.61
N VAL A 169 16.02 -23.61 5.00
CA VAL A 169 16.76 -23.74 6.27
C VAL A 169 16.27 -22.77 7.35
N GLY A 170 15.47 -21.78 6.99
CA GLY A 170 14.90 -20.84 7.93
C GLY A 170 13.81 -19.97 7.34
N THR A 171 13.14 -19.22 8.22
CA THR A 171 12.19 -18.18 7.83
C THR A 171 12.65 -16.84 8.38
N VAL A 172 12.48 -15.76 7.58
CA VAL A 172 12.96 -14.42 7.89
C VAL A 172 11.89 -13.37 7.65
N ASN A 173 12.03 -12.22 8.32
CA ASN A 173 11.38 -10.97 7.94
C ASN A 173 12.42 -10.08 7.27
N SER A 174 12.07 -9.42 6.17
CA SER A 174 12.95 -8.48 5.46
C SER A 174 12.52 -7.04 5.74
N PRO A 175 13.46 -6.10 5.98
CA PRO A 175 13.12 -4.68 6.07
C PRO A 175 12.60 -4.10 4.75
N TYR A 176 12.93 -4.71 3.61
CA TYR A 176 12.38 -4.38 2.30
C TYR A 176 10.86 -4.60 2.24
N TYR A 177 10.35 -5.61 2.94
CA TYR A 177 8.94 -5.95 3.06
C TYR A 177 8.43 -5.67 4.47
N ALA A 178 8.32 -4.39 4.81
CA ALA A 178 7.89 -3.97 6.15
C ALA A 178 6.44 -4.36 6.49
N ASN A 179 5.55 -4.44 5.48
CA ASN A 179 4.15 -4.87 5.61
C ASN A 179 3.94 -6.30 5.06
N TYR A 180 2.68 -6.70 4.86
CA TYR A 180 2.30 -8.01 4.31
C TYR A 180 2.22 -8.04 2.77
N GLU A 181 2.24 -6.90 2.10
CA GLU A 181 2.18 -6.81 0.64
C GLU A 181 3.52 -7.17 0.01
N ARG A 182 3.48 -7.97 -1.06
CA ARG A 182 4.67 -8.46 -1.76
C ARG A 182 4.77 -7.98 -3.19
N GLY A 183 3.74 -7.33 -3.69
CA GLY A 183 3.64 -6.81 -5.05
C GLY A 183 2.92 -7.76 -6.00
N THR A 184 2.93 -7.38 -7.27
CA THR A 184 2.34 -8.13 -8.38
C THR A 184 3.42 -8.66 -9.30
N THR A 185 3.09 -9.67 -10.08
CA THR A 185 3.98 -10.34 -11.04
C THR A 185 3.20 -10.67 -12.30
N SER A 186 3.89 -10.88 -13.40
CA SER A 186 3.33 -11.46 -14.62
C SER A 186 3.16 -12.99 -14.54
N LEU A 187 3.67 -13.64 -13.47
CA LEU A 187 3.66 -15.10 -13.34
C LEU A 187 2.44 -15.62 -12.56
N GLY A 188 1.99 -16.82 -12.93
CA GLY A 188 0.99 -17.58 -12.20
C GLY A 188 -0.36 -16.87 -12.11
N ASN A 189 -0.77 -16.52 -10.87
CA ASN A 189 -2.02 -15.82 -10.61
C ASN A 189 -1.87 -14.28 -10.50
N GLY A 190 -0.76 -13.73 -10.98
CA GLY A 190 -0.50 -12.29 -10.95
C GLY A 190 -0.11 -11.71 -9.57
N THR A 191 0.02 -12.56 -8.55
CA THR A 191 0.36 -12.12 -7.18
C THR A 191 1.59 -12.83 -6.66
N ILE A 192 2.51 -12.09 -6.03
CA ILE A 192 3.65 -12.66 -5.32
C ILE A 192 3.19 -13.11 -3.95
N ARG A 193 3.30 -14.41 -3.67
CA ARG A 193 2.94 -14.98 -2.37
C ARG A 193 3.90 -14.56 -1.25
N GLY A 194 5.19 -14.46 -1.56
CA GLY A 194 6.22 -14.14 -0.61
C GLY A 194 7.57 -13.98 -1.28
N PHE A 195 8.63 -13.90 -0.50
CA PHE A 195 10.00 -13.82 -1.03
C PHE A 195 10.86 -14.99 -0.55
N MET A 196 11.91 -15.26 -1.33
CA MET A 196 12.95 -16.22 -1.03
C MET A 196 14.31 -15.52 -1.13
N LEU A 197 15.20 -15.75 -0.15
CA LEU A 197 16.58 -15.26 -0.19
C LEU A 197 17.53 -16.44 -0.34
N VAL A 198 18.40 -16.34 -1.30
CA VAL A 198 19.45 -17.33 -1.61
C VAL A 198 20.83 -16.65 -1.63
N LEU A 199 21.91 -17.42 -1.55
CA LEU A 199 23.25 -16.85 -1.75
C LEU A 199 23.40 -16.36 -3.19
N LYS A 200 24.20 -15.30 -3.44
CA LYS A 200 24.38 -14.74 -4.78
C LYS A 200 24.89 -15.80 -5.78
N ASP A 201 25.76 -16.71 -5.33
CA ASP A 201 26.29 -17.81 -6.15
C ASP A 201 25.24 -18.90 -6.49
N ALA A 202 24.00 -18.77 -6.02
CA ALA A 202 22.88 -19.61 -6.46
C ALA A 202 22.30 -19.17 -7.80
N PHE A 203 22.63 -17.96 -8.25
CA PHE A 203 22.31 -17.44 -9.57
C PHE A 203 23.49 -17.69 -10.52
N ASP A 204 23.20 -18.06 -11.75
CA ASP A 204 24.17 -18.28 -12.83
C ASP A 204 24.28 -17.04 -13.73
N CYS A 205 24.66 -15.90 -13.14
CA CYS A 205 24.82 -14.63 -13.82
C CYS A 205 26.02 -13.85 -13.27
N ASP A 206 26.69 -13.07 -14.12
CA ASP A 206 27.88 -12.27 -13.80
C ASP A 206 27.56 -10.76 -13.63
N TYR A 207 26.30 -10.41 -13.39
CA TYR A 207 25.80 -9.05 -13.32
C TYR A 207 24.80 -8.87 -12.15
N ASP A 208 24.52 -7.63 -11.83
CA ASP A 208 23.53 -7.23 -10.83
C ASP A 208 22.28 -6.70 -11.54
N THR A 209 21.11 -7.22 -11.17
CA THR A 209 19.82 -6.72 -11.70
C THR A 209 19.44 -5.39 -11.05
N GLU A 210 19.94 -5.17 -9.83
CA GLU A 210 19.58 -4.05 -8.98
C GLU A 210 20.75 -3.64 -8.10
N ILE A 211 20.94 -2.34 -7.86
CA ILE A 211 21.95 -1.83 -6.94
C ILE A 211 21.24 -1.03 -5.85
N PHE A 212 21.37 -1.50 -4.62
CA PHE A 212 20.90 -0.76 -3.44
C PHE A 212 21.95 0.24 -2.96
N VAL A 213 21.54 1.47 -2.74
CA VAL A 213 22.42 2.56 -2.32
C VAL A 213 21.94 3.12 -0.99
N ARG A 214 22.86 3.27 -0.05
CA ARG A 214 22.63 3.97 1.21
C ARG A 214 23.39 5.29 1.20
N LEU A 215 22.70 6.35 1.62
CA LEU A 215 23.22 7.69 1.65
C LEU A 215 23.58 8.12 3.07
N ASN A 216 24.51 9.05 3.19
CA ASN A 216 24.78 9.71 4.46
C ASN A 216 23.79 10.88 4.64
N THR A 217 22.66 10.60 5.23
CA THR A 217 21.57 11.56 5.49
C THR A 217 21.78 12.40 6.76
N GLU A 218 22.99 12.44 7.34
CA GLU A 218 23.36 13.23 8.50
C GLU A 218 22.43 13.08 9.72
N GLY A 219 21.65 11.98 9.77
CA GLY A 219 20.70 11.69 10.84
C GLY A 219 19.35 12.39 10.67
N ALA A 220 19.01 12.87 9.47
CA ALA A 220 17.67 13.37 9.16
C ALA A 220 16.61 12.31 9.46
N ALA A 221 15.47 12.75 10.00
CA ALA A 221 14.38 11.84 10.30
C ALA A 221 13.70 11.39 9.01
N ILE A 222 13.40 10.09 8.89
CA ILE A 222 12.62 9.56 7.77
C ILE A 222 11.26 10.28 7.69
N TYR A 223 10.70 10.41 6.49
CA TYR A 223 9.44 11.13 6.20
C TYR A 223 9.49 12.62 6.59
N SER A 224 10.67 13.25 6.54
CA SER A 224 10.81 14.68 6.75
C SER A 224 11.30 15.37 5.49
N GLU A 225 10.88 16.63 5.29
CA GLU A 225 11.35 17.48 4.19
C GLU A 225 12.89 17.61 4.14
N GLU A 226 13.57 17.43 5.27
CA GLU A 226 15.03 17.47 5.36
C GLU A 226 15.66 16.20 4.79
N TYR A 227 15.04 15.03 5.03
CA TYR A 227 15.46 13.75 4.44
C TYR A 227 15.22 13.77 2.93
N ASP A 228 14.01 14.15 2.50
CA ASP A 228 13.64 14.19 1.08
C ASP A 228 14.57 15.14 0.29
N ALA A 229 14.84 16.33 0.82
CA ALA A 229 15.76 17.27 0.20
C ALA A 229 17.21 16.74 0.06
N GLN A 230 17.65 15.85 0.94
CA GLN A 230 18.96 15.20 0.83
C GLN A 230 18.97 14.09 -0.21
N ILE A 231 17.85 13.39 -0.41
CA ILE A 231 17.67 12.43 -1.49
C ILE A 231 17.68 13.16 -2.83
N ASP A 232 16.85 14.21 -3.00
CA ASP A 232 16.74 15.02 -4.23
C ASP A 232 18.10 15.59 -4.67
N GLU A 233 18.95 15.99 -3.71
CA GLU A 233 20.28 16.53 -4.01
C GLU A 233 21.22 15.50 -4.66
N VAL A 234 21.00 14.23 -4.37
CA VAL A 234 21.82 13.12 -4.88
C VAL A 234 21.23 12.50 -6.15
N GLU A 235 19.92 12.56 -6.29
CA GLU A 235 19.16 11.87 -7.33
C GLU A 235 19.66 12.21 -8.73
N SER A 236 19.78 13.47 -9.11
CA SER A 236 20.16 13.88 -10.47
C SER A 236 21.53 13.37 -10.92
N TRP A 237 22.57 13.43 -10.05
CA TRP A 237 23.88 12.92 -10.43
C TRP A 237 23.95 11.39 -10.36
N LEU A 238 23.13 10.77 -9.53
CA LEU A 238 23.05 9.31 -9.41
C LEU A 238 22.36 8.71 -10.63
N GLU A 239 21.35 9.39 -11.15
CA GLU A 239 20.69 9.05 -12.42
C GLU A 239 21.66 9.15 -13.58
N ASP A 240 22.36 10.28 -13.73
CA ASP A 240 23.39 10.44 -14.76
C ASP A 240 24.48 9.36 -14.69
N PHE A 241 24.89 9.01 -13.48
CA PHE A 241 25.91 7.98 -13.27
C PHE A 241 25.38 6.59 -13.63
N ALA A 242 24.17 6.26 -13.20
CA ALA A 242 23.56 4.97 -13.47
C ALA A 242 23.26 4.80 -14.97
N GLN A 243 22.74 5.85 -15.63
CA GLN A 243 22.54 5.87 -17.08
C GLN A 243 23.84 5.66 -17.82
N GLN A 244 24.91 6.38 -17.46
CA GLN A 244 26.22 6.18 -18.06
C GLN A 244 26.70 4.72 -17.93
N LYS A 245 26.47 4.08 -16.78
CA LYS A 245 26.91 2.69 -16.54
C LYS A 245 26.06 1.68 -17.31
N ALA A 246 24.77 1.93 -17.42
CA ALA A 246 23.88 1.14 -18.26
C ALA A 246 24.28 1.24 -19.76
N ASP A 247 24.56 2.46 -20.23
CA ASP A 247 25.03 2.71 -21.60
C ASP A 247 26.38 2.01 -21.88
N GLU A 248 27.35 2.11 -20.96
CA GLU A 248 28.66 1.43 -21.09
C GLU A 248 28.47 -0.09 -21.20
N ARG A 249 27.55 -0.67 -20.41
CA ARG A 249 27.23 -2.10 -20.47
C ARG A 249 26.51 -2.45 -21.78
N TYR A 250 25.49 -1.68 -22.16
CA TYR A 250 24.75 -1.87 -23.41
C TYR A 250 25.66 -1.88 -24.62
N GLN A 251 26.56 -0.88 -24.73
CA GLN A 251 27.52 -0.81 -25.86
C GLN A 251 28.44 -2.01 -25.87
N ARG A 252 28.88 -2.49 -24.72
CA ARG A 252 29.71 -3.70 -24.64
C ARG A 252 28.94 -4.94 -25.05
N LEU A 253 27.71 -5.15 -24.51
CA LEU A 253 26.86 -6.29 -24.83
C LEU A 253 26.53 -6.32 -26.34
N LYS A 254 26.27 -5.16 -26.93
CA LYS A 254 26.04 -5.02 -28.37
C LYS A 254 27.30 -5.35 -29.18
N ALA A 255 28.46 -4.85 -28.75
CA ALA A 255 29.73 -5.13 -29.41
C ALA A 255 30.14 -6.62 -29.31
N ASP A 256 29.95 -7.23 -28.14
CA ASP A 256 30.21 -8.65 -27.90
C ASP A 256 29.26 -9.52 -28.75
N GLY A 257 27.98 -9.16 -28.82
CA GLY A 257 27.01 -9.82 -29.69
C GLY A 257 27.34 -9.68 -31.17
N GLU A 258 27.72 -8.49 -31.65
CA GLU A 258 28.19 -8.27 -33.02
C GLU A 258 29.45 -9.10 -33.34
N GLU A 259 30.42 -9.19 -32.39
CA GLU A 259 31.64 -9.97 -32.56
C GLU A 259 31.34 -11.47 -32.67
N GLU A 260 30.41 -11.98 -31.81
CA GLU A 260 30.00 -13.38 -31.85
C GLU A 260 29.22 -13.72 -33.09
N LEU A 261 28.30 -12.84 -33.53
CA LEU A 261 27.61 -12.95 -34.81
C LEU A 261 28.60 -13.02 -36.00
N TYR A 262 29.52 -12.07 -35.99
CA TYR A 262 30.55 -12.05 -37.05
C TYR A 262 31.39 -13.32 -37.04
N ALA A 263 31.85 -13.78 -35.87
CA ALA A 263 32.59 -15.03 -35.74
C ALA A 263 31.80 -16.24 -36.23
N SER A 264 30.48 -16.31 -35.83
CA SER A 264 29.58 -17.38 -36.26
C SER A 264 29.33 -17.39 -37.76
N ARG A 265 29.18 -16.19 -38.39
CA ARG A 265 29.06 -16.05 -39.84
C ARG A 265 30.36 -16.48 -40.55
N GLN A 266 31.54 -16.09 -40.05
CA GLN A 266 32.84 -16.49 -40.61
C GLN A 266 33.02 -18.00 -40.49
N GLN A 267 32.65 -18.56 -39.38
CA GLN A 267 32.74 -19.97 -39.15
C GLN A 267 31.80 -20.76 -40.09
N LEU A 268 30.56 -20.35 -40.28
CA LEU A 268 29.60 -20.91 -41.23
C LEU A 268 30.17 -20.86 -42.67
N LEU A 269 30.71 -19.68 -43.08
CA LEU A 269 31.29 -19.50 -44.41
C LEU A 269 32.47 -20.42 -44.63
N SER A 270 33.41 -20.52 -43.67
CA SER A 270 34.58 -21.37 -43.80
C SER A 270 34.21 -22.85 -43.92
N GLN A 271 33.25 -23.27 -43.14
CA GLN A 271 32.70 -24.61 -43.13
C GLN A 271 31.96 -24.95 -44.42
N THR A 272 31.12 -24.04 -44.87
CA THR A 272 30.39 -24.17 -46.13
C THR A 272 31.35 -24.27 -47.30
N GLN A 273 32.39 -23.41 -47.30
CA GLN A 273 33.41 -23.43 -48.37
C GLN A 273 34.19 -24.74 -48.38
N LYS A 274 34.57 -25.27 -47.23
CA LYS A 274 35.28 -26.55 -47.12
C LYS A 274 34.40 -27.71 -47.64
N ASN A 275 33.15 -27.75 -47.23
CA ASN A 275 32.21 -28.76 -47.68
C ASN A 275 31.89 -28.65 -49.18
N GLN A 276 31.83 -27.42 -49.73
CA GLN A 276 31.74 -27.22 -51.18
C GLN A 276 32.97 -27.75 -51.94
N LEU A 277 34.17 -27.48 -51.41
CA LEU A 277 35.41 -28.02 -52.00
C LEU A 277 35.42 -29.55 -51.99
N GLU A 278 34.90 -30.17 -50.91
CA GLU A 278 34.78 -31.63 -50.85
C GLU A 278 33.75 -32.18 -51.84
N LEU A 279 32.63 -31.48 -51.98
CA LEU A 279 31.63 -31.82 -52.99
C LEU A 279 32.16 -31.65 -54.42
N GLU A 280 32.96 -30.59 -54.67
CA GLU A 280 33.61 -30.41 -55.96
C GLU A 280 34.68 -31.45 -56.23
N ALA A 281 35.53 -31.81 -55.22
CA ALA A 281 36.46 -32.91 -55.32
C ALA A 281 35.71 -34.21 -55.61
N SER A 282 34.62 -34.44 -54.94
CA SER A 282 33.76 -35.58 -55.21
C SER A 282 33.15 -35.57 -56.63
N ARG A 283 32.71 -34.39 -57.09
CA ARG A 283 32.20 -34.19 -58.46
C ARG A 283 33.27 -34.43 -59.51
N GLN A 284 34.51 -33.95 -59.20
CA GLN A 284 35.60 -34.21 -60.10
C GLN A 284 35.99 -35.70 -60.14
N GLN A 285 35.91 -36.38 -58.97
CA GLN A 285 36.10 -37.84 -58.96
C GLN A 285 35.03 -38.58 -59.71
N LEU A 286 33.78 -38.18 -59.66
CA LEU A 286 32.65 -38.66 -60.47
C LEU A 286 32.86 -38.43 -61.95
N SER A 287 33.30 -37.21 -62.30
CA SER A 287 33.57 -36.91 -63.73
C SER A 287 34.74 -37.72 -64.27
N ARG A 288 35.79 -37.97 -63.47
CA ARG A 288 36.91 -38.87 -63.85
C ARG A 288 36.45 -40.32 -63.99
N ALA A 289 35.61 -40.78 -63.09
CA ALA A 289 35.01 -42.12 -63.14
C ALA A 289 34.11 -42.27 -64.34
N GLU A 290 33.28 -41.23 -64.62
CA GLU A 290 32.50 -41.18 -65.85
C GLU A 290 33.34 -41.25 -67.10
N GLY A 291 34.41 -40.45 -67.14
CA GLY A 291 35.35 -40.52 -68.24
C GLY A 291 36.04 -41.88 -68.37
N THR A 292 36.41 -42.47 -67.24
CA THR A 292 37.05 -43.82 -67.21
C THR A 292 36.02 -44.89 -67.66
N ILE A 293 34.74 -44.67 -67.33
CA ILE A 293 33.61 -45.50 -67.78
C ILE A 293 33.31 -45.30 -69.29
N ALA A 294 33.53 -44.12 -69.83
CA ALA A 294 33.28 -43.77 -71.22
C ALA A 294 34.43 -44.28 -72.18
N ASP A 295 35.65 -44.22 -71.69
CA ASP A 295 36.84 -44.55 -72.54
C ASP A 295 37.01 -46.01 -72.80
N GLY A 296 36.55 -46.82 -72.08
CA GLY A 296 36.48 -48.23 -72.37
C GLY A 296 35.12 -48.76 -72.17
N LYS A 297 34.29 -48.84 -73.20
CA LYS A 297 32.88 -49.21 -73.02
C LYS A 297 32.65 -50.41 -72.07
N ALA A 298 33.73 -51.16 -71.88
CA ALA A 298 33.72 -52.21 -70.89
C ALA A 298 34.07 -51.77 -69.48
N GLN A 299 34.77 -50.62 -69.31
CA GLN A 299 35.13 -50.11 -68.02
C GLN A 299 34.19 -48.98 -67.50
N LEU A 300 33.38 -48.48 -68.40
CA LEU A 300 32.51 -47.31 -68.12
C LEU A 300 31.52 -47.49 -67.00
N GLU A 301 30.91 -48.66 -66.91
CA GLU A 301 29.91 -48.92 -65.88
C GLU A 301 30.51 -48.97 -64.44
N ILE A 302 31.74 -49.22 -64.38
CA ILE A 302 32.42 -49.42 -63.11
C ILE A 302 32.59 -48.12 -62.31
N GLY A 303 33.13 -47.11 -63.00
CA GLY A 303 33.37 -45.88 -62.30
C GLY A 303 32.11 -45.06 -61.85
N LYS A 304 31.05 -45.34 -62.56
CA LYS A 304 29.76 -44.64 -62.24
C LYS A 304 29.14 -45.04 -60.92
N SER A 305 29.13 -46.33 -60.62
CA SER A 305 28.39 -46.89 -59.52
C SER A 305 29.11 -46.53 -58.22
N GLN A 306 30.44 -46.46 -58.17
CA GLN A 306 31.16 -46.20 -56.91
C GLN A 306 31.01 -44.77 -56.40
N LEU A 307 31.02 -43.83 -57.35
CA LEU A 307 31.00 -42.40 -56.99
C LEU A 307 29.62 -41.99 -56.43
N ILE A 308 28.56 -42.70 -56.84
CA ILE A 308 27.18 -42.36 -56.42
C ILE A 308 26.95 -42.64 -54.96
N SER A 309 27.51 -43.73 -54.43
CA SER A 309 27.24 -44.18 -53.07
C SER A 309 27.88 -43.25 -51.99
N GLY A 310 29.13 -42.87 -52.24
CA GLY A 310 29.88 -42.03 -51.25
C GLY A 310 29.37 -40.62 -51.13
N LYS A 311 28.93 -40.05 -52.22
CA LYS A 311 28.44 -38.68 -52.26
C LYS A 311 27.12 -38.46 -51.55
N ALA A 312 26.26 -39.48 -51.60
CA ALA A 312 24.99 -39.41 -50.87
C ALA A 312 25.14 -39.32 -49.36
N GLN A 313 26.17 -39.98 -48.85
CA GLN A 313 26.35 -40.00 -47.40
C GLN A 313 26.85 -38.67 -46.88
N LEU A 314 27.67 -38.02 -47.68
CA LEU A 314 28.23 -36.69 -47.34
C LEU A 314 27.15 -35.59 -47.32
N GLN A 315 26.27 -35.68 -48.32
CA GLN A 315 25.16 -34.72 -48.41
C GLN A 315 24.13 -34.87 -47.28
N ALA A 316 23.86 -36.09 -46.80
CA ALA A 316 22.95 -36.33 -45.70
C ALA A 316 23.47 -35.73 -44.38
N GLN A 317 24.77 -35.88 -44.12
CA GLN A 317 25.41 -35.32 -42.95
C GLN A 317 25.51 -33.80 -43.01
N ARG A 318 25.75 -33.24 -44.20
CA ARG A 318 25.81 -31.79 -44.39
C ARG A 318 24.44 -31.10 -44.16
N GLN A 319 23.35 -31.72 -44.59
CA GLN A 319 22.02 -31.22 -44.35
C GLN A 319 21.65 -31.24 -42.86
N GLN A 320 22.12 -32.25 -42.16
CA GLN A 320 21.89 -32.34 -40.72
C GLN A 320 22.58 -31.21 -39.94
N LEU A 321 23.82 -30.88 -40.35
CA LEU A 321 24.56 -29.76 -39.79
C LEU A 321 23.93 -28.39 -40.14
N LEU A 322 23.40 -28.24 -41.33
CA LEU A 322 22.73 -27.04 -41.80
C LEU A 322 21.34 -26.85 -41.18
N GLN A 323 20.64 -27.95 -40.86
CA GLN A 323 19.43 -27.85 -40.04
C GLN A 323 19.72 -27.43 -38.59
N GLN A 324 20.83 -27.91 -38.03
CA GLN A 324 21.30 -27.47 -36.73
C GLN A 324 21.65 -25.97 -36.71
N GLN A 325 22.31 -25.50 -37.76
CA GLN A 325 22.65 -24.09 -37.94
C GLN A 325 21.37 -23.22 -38.04
N ALA A 326 20.36 -23.68 -38.78
CA ALA A 326 19.11 -23.02 -38.94
C ALA A 326 18.30 -22.93 -37.61
N GLN A 327 18.37 -23.97 -36.79
CA GLN A 327 17.74 -23.95 -35.47
C GLN A 327 18.39 -22.93 -34.53
N LEU A 328 19.71 -22.83 -34.55
CA LEU A 328 20.46 -21.87 -33.74
C LEU A 328 20.20 -20.42 -34.16
N GLN A 329 19.99 -20.16 -35.46
CA GLN A 329 19.63 -18.85 -35.98
C GLN A 329 18.20 -18.42 -35.56
N ALA A 330 17.22 -19.35 -35.55
CA ALA A 330 15.87 -19.07 -35.06
C ALA A 330 15.89 -18.78 -33.55
N GLN A 331 16.66 -19.54 -32.79
CA GLN A 331 16.85 -19.27 -31.35
C GLN A 331 17.42 -17.88 -31.09
N ARG A 332 18.41 -17.48 -31.89
CA ARG A 332 19.04 -16.15 -31.78
C ARG A 332 18.05 -15.02 -32.05
N GLN A 333 17.19 -15.15 -33.03
CA GLN A 333 16.18 -14.18 -33.38
C GLN A 333 15.11 -14.06 -32.27
N GLN A 334 14.68 -15.20 -31.70
CA GLN A 334 13.76 -15.21 -30.56
C GLN A 334 14.34 -14.50 -29.35
N ILE A 335 15.63 -14.72 -29.08
CA ILE A 335 16.31 -14.06 -27.96
C ILE A 335 16.37 -12.53 -28.18
N LEU A 336 16.66 -12.07 -29.39
CA LEU A 336 16.72 -10.65 -29.72
C LEU A 336 15.34 -9.97 -29.70
N GLN A 337 14.25 -10.68 -30.07
CA GLN A 337 12.86 -10.22 -29.86
C GLN A 337 12.53 -10.13 -28.37
N GLY A 338 12.95 -11.12 -27.60
CA GLY A 338 12.80 -11.11 -26.15
C GLY A 338 13.51 -9.91 -25.49
N LEU A 339 14.72 -9.60 -25.95
CA LEU A 339 15.49 -8.45 -25.47
C LEU A 339 14.79 -7.10 -25.75
N ASN A 340 14.19 -6.97 -26.93
CA ASN A 340 13.42 -5.77 -27.25
C ASN A 340 12.14 -5.66 -26.43
N GLN A 341 11.44 -6.77 -26.22
CA GLN A 341 10.24 -6.81 -25.37
C GLN A 341 10.57 -6.46 -23.91
N ALA A 342 11.66 -7.00 -23.37
CA ALA A 342 12.10 -6.69 -22.00
C ALA A 342 12.46 -5.20 -21.83
N ARG A 343 13.07 -4.59 -22.84
CA ARG A 343 13.41 -3.15 -22.85
C ARG A 343 12.20 -2.25 -22.96
N THR A 344 11.21 -2.65 -23.75
CA THR A 344 9.97 -1.92 -23.90
C THR A 344 9.13 -1.98 -22.61
N ALA A 345 9.05 -3.16 -22.00
CA ALA A 345 8.37 -3.34 -20.72
C ALA A 345 8.93 -2.44 -19.61
N LYS A 346 10.23 -2.24 -19.61
CA LYS A 346 10.96 -1.41 -18.65
C LYS A 346 10.76 0.09 -18.88
N SER A 347 10.72 0.55 -20.14
CA SER A 347 10.44 1.95 -20.45
C SER A 347 9.04 2.37 -20.00
N GLN A 348 8.09 1.42 -19.99
CA GLN A 348 6.70 1.65 -19.59
C GLN A 348 6.50 1.69 -18.07
N THR A 349 7.42 1.11 -17.32
CA THR A 349 7.37 1.09 -15.85
C THR A 349 8.19 2.21 -15.19
N ALA A 350 8.85 3.04 -16.01
CA ALA A 350 9.64 4.18 -15.59
C ALA A 350 8.78 5.23 -14.87
N GLY A 351 9.15 5.53 -13.66
CA GLY A 351 8.54 6.63 -12.88
C GLY A 351 7.34 6.25 -12.01
N ASN A 352 6.92 5.00 -12.01
CA ASN A 352 5.81 4.58 -11.15
C ASN A 352 6.31 3.68 -10.01
N ALA A 353 6.22 4.17 -8.79
CA ALA A 353 6.65 3.49 -7.57
C ALA A 353 5.99 2.12 -7.32
N TYR A 354 4.78 1.91 -7.87
CA TYR A 354 4.03 0.65 -7.74
C TYR A 354 4.51 -0.45 -8.70
N LEU A 355 5.37 -0.12 -9.64
CA LEU A 355 5.85 -1.05 -10.67
C LEU A 355 7.33 -1.43 -10.52
N ALA A 356 7.96 -1.06 -9.40
CA ALA A 356 9.38 -1.32 -9.15
C ALA A 356 9.76 -2.81 -9.28
N GLN A 357 8.87 -3.69 -8.86
CA GLN A 357 9.05 -5.13 -8.95
C GLN A 357 8.93 -5.65 -10.39
N ALA A 358 7.98 -5.13 -11.16
CA ALA A 358 7.84 -5.47 -12.58
C ALA A 358 9.05 -4.97 -13.40
N ASN A 359 9.63 -3.85 -13.00
CA ASN A 359 10.81 -3.30 -13.63
C ASN A 359 12.09 -4.08 -13.30
N ALA A 360 12.25 -4.52 -12.05
CA ALA A 360 13.35 -5.41 -11.66
C ALA A 360 13.27 -6.75 -12.40
N GLN A 361 12.07 -7.24 -12.64
CA GLN A 361 11.84 -8.47 -13.38
C GLN A 361 12.17 -8.33 -14.87
N ALA A 362 11.79 -7.23 -15.51
CA ALA A 362 12.14 -6.95 -16.91
C ALA A 362 13.65 -6.79 -17.10
N GLN A 363 14.32 -6.24 -16.11
CA GLN A 363 15.79 -6.10 -16.10
C GLN A 363 16.51 -7.43 -15.95
N ALA A 364 16.04 -8.30 -15.05
CA ALA A 364 16.58 -9.66 -14.90
C ALA A 364 16.40 -10.48 -16.20
N GLN A 365 15.23 -10.34 -16.82
CA GLN A 365 14.93 -11.03 -18.07
C GLN A 365 15.80 -10.54 -19.24
N GLU A 366 16.08 -9.25 -19.34
CA GLU A 366 16.99 -8.71 -20.36
C GLU A 366 18.41 -9.26 -20.25
N GLN A 367 18.92 -9.37 -19.02
CA GLN A 367 20.26 -9.92 -18.79
C GLN A 367 20.36 -11.40 -19.10
N GLN A 368 19.32 -12.17 -18.76
CA GLN A 368 19.28 -13.60 -19.07
C GLN A 368 19.24 -13.86 -20.59
N LEU A 369 18.43 -13.09 -21.32
CA LEU A 369 18.36 -13.18 -22.77
C LEU A 369 19.70 -12.86 -23.45
N GLN A 370 20.48 -11.99 -22.85
CA GLN A 370 21.81 -11.65 -23.38
C GLN A 370 22.81 -12.76 -23.15
N ALA A 371 22.79 -13.43 -22.01
CA ALA A 371 23.62 -14.62 -21.79
C ALA A 371 23.22 -15.77 -22.74
N SER A 372 21.92 -15.93 -23.01
CA SER A 372 21.45 -16.92 -23.98
C SER A 372 21.83 -16.59 -25.41
N LEU A 373 21.97 -15.31 -25.76
CA LEU A 373 22.47 -14.88 -27.08
C LEU A 373 23.93 -15.33 -27.29
N THR A 374 24.77 -15.11 -26.29
CA THR A 374 26.17 -15.60 -26.29
C THR A 374 26.23 -17.11 -26.51
N GLN A 375 25.38 -17.86 -25.83
CA GLN A 375 25.38 -19.33 -25.92
C GLN A 375 24.95 -19.84 -27.30
N VAL A 376 23.99 -19.19 -27.94
CA VAL A 376 23.58 -19.53 -29.32
C VAL A 376 24.67 -19.18 -30.34
N GLU A 377 25.38 -18.10 -30.11
CA GLU A 377 26.50 -17.69 -30.98
C GLU A 377 27.72 -18.63 -30.88
N ASP A 378 27.96 -19.18 -29.69
CA ASP A 378 28.94 -20.25 -29.51
C ASP A 378 28.46 -21.58 -30.13
N GLY A 379 27.18 -21.91 -30.08
CA GLY A 379 26.59 -23.06 -30.74
C GLY A 379 26.72 -22.96 -32.27
N LEU A 380 26.64 -21.78 -32.85
CA LEU A 380 26.84 -21.54 -34.29
C LEU A 380 28.26 -21.83 -34.70
N ARG A 381 29.25 -21.51 -33.83
CA ARG A 381 30.67 -21.89 -34.08
C ARG A 381 30.91 -23.39 -34.10
N GLN A 382 30.22 -24.17 -33.24
CA GLN A 382 30.36 -25.64 -33.23
C GLN A 382 29.80 -26.32 -34.46
N VAL A 383 28.70 -25.84 -35.04
CA VAL A 383 28.13 -26.38 -36.25
C VAL A 383 29.06 -26.18 -37.45
N GLU A 384 29.77 -25.07 -37.48
CA GLU A 384 30.71 -24.77 -38.57
C GLU A 384 31.90 -25.74 -38.59
N SER A 385 32.46 -26.06 -37.40
CA SER A 385 33.54 -27.05 -37.27
C SER A 385 33.11 -28.48 -37.67
N GLY A 386 31.82 -28.83 -37.51
CA GLY A 386 31.31 -30.16 -37.93
C GLY A 386 31.16 -30.35 -39.44
N LEU A 387 30.99 -29.26 -40.20
CA LEU A 387 30.90 -29.32 -41.67
C LEU A 387 32.24 -29.68 -42.35
N ASP A 388 33.36 -29.38 -41.72
CA ASP A 388 34.68 -29.65 -42.24
C ASP A 388 35.12 -31.14 -42.21
N GLN A 389 34.53 -31.91 -41.32
CA GLN A 389 34.85 -33.34 -41.16
C GLN A 389 34.19 -34.24 -42.20
N LEU A 390 33.25 -33.73 -42.97
CA LEU A 390 32.52 -34.52 -43.93
C LEU A 390 33.28 -34.73 -45.27
N GLU A 391 34.30 -33.94 -45.51
CA GLU A 391 35.07 -34.01 -46.75
C GLU A 391 36.00 -35.22 -46.80
N LEU A 392 36.44 -35.66 -45.65
CA LEU A 392 37.43 -36.78 -45.55
C LEU A 392 36.80 -38.16 -45.75
N ALA A 393 35.53 -38.34 -45.41
CA ALA A 393 34.88 -39.64 -45.50
C ALA A 393 34.52 -40.06 -46.93
N GLN A 394 34.53 -39.13 -47.86
CA GLN A 394 34.12 -39.40 -49.23
C GLN A 394 35.15 -40.02 -50.12
N SER A 395 36.46 -39.75 -49.85
CA SER A 395 37.54 -40.31 -50.63
C SER A 395 37.80 -41.83 -50.40
N GLU A 396 37.28 -42.33 -49.24
CA GLU A 396 37.44 -43.77 -48.96
C GLU A 396 36.42 -44.66 -49.70
N LEU A 397 35.27 -44.15 -50.07
CA LEU A 397 34.24 -44.94 -50.77
C LEU A 397 34.52 -45.20 -52.26
N GLU A 398 35.29 -44.34 -52.88
CA GLU A 398 35.64 -44.47 -54.34
C GLU A 398 36.58 -45.60 -54.62
N LEU A 399 37.39 -46.01 -53.65
CA LEU A 399 38.38 -47.11 -53.90
C LEU A 399 37.79 -48.53 -53.90
N GLN A 400 36.65 -48.70 -53.20
CA GLN A 400 36.08 -50.04 -53.12
C GLN A 400 35.26 -50.47 -54.31
N GLU A 401 34.85 -49.60 -55.15
CA GLU A 401 34.05 -49.90 -56.37
C GLU A 401 34.82 -50.35 -57.55
N GLN A 402 36.08 -49.92 -57.63
CA GLN A 402 37.02 -50.36 -58.66
C GLN A 402 37.30 -51.86 -58.64
N GLN A 403 37.03 -52.50 -57.51
CA GLN A 403 37.23 -53.96 -57.37
C GLN A 403 36.12 -54.82 -57.92
N LEU A 404 34.94 -54.24 -58.16
CA LEU A 404 33.78 -55.01 -58.58
C LEU A 404 33.59 -55.21 -60.09
N GLN A 405 34.51 -54.86 -60.84
CA GLN A 405 34.35 -54.65 -62.28
C GLN A 405 34.85 -55.72 -63.24
N ASN A 406 35.41 -56.72 -62.68
CA ASN A 406 36.03 -57.77 -63.58
C ASN A 406 34.99 -58.74 -64.19
N SER A 407 33.79 -58.51 -64.09
CA SER A 407 32.75 -59.36 -64.75
C SER A 407 31.71 -58.49 -65.49
N GLN A 408 31.13 -58.98 -66.52
CA GLN A 408 30.07 -58.31 -67.31
C GLN A 408 28.79 -57.96 -66.48
N THR A 409 28.63 -58.68 -65.40
CA THR A 409 27.54 -58.43 -64.38
C THR A 409 27.93 -57.30 -63.42
N GLU A 410 29.18 -57.09 -63.19
CA GLU A 410 29.72 -55.99 -62.34
C GLU A 410 29.54 -54.66 -63.05
N LEU A 411 29.60 -54.65 -64.43
CA LEU A 411 29.48 -53.42 -65.22
C LEU A 411 28.05 -52.79 -65.07
N GLU A 412 26.98 -53.61 -65.11
CA GLU A 412 25.62 -53.13 -64.90
C GLU A 412 25.35 -52.76 -63.42
N ALA A 413 26.03 -53.42 -62.52
CA ALA A 413 26.02 -53.04 -61.13
C ALA A 413 26.76 -51.68 -60.90
N ALA A 414 27.92 -51.47 -61.58
CA ALA A 414 28.66 -50.26 -61.50
C ALA A 414 28.00 -49.02 -62.07
N GLN A 415 27.23 -49.20 -63.18
CA GLN A 415 26.43 -48.13 -63.77
C GLN A 415 25.25 -47.76 -62.81
N ARG A 416 24.59 -48.75 -62.20
CA ARG A 416 23.52 -48.51 -61.19
C ARG A 416 24.10 -47.83 -59.95
N GLU A 417 25.33 -48.15 -59.52
CA GLU A 417 25.97 -47.52 -58.44
C GLU A 417 26.37 -46.07 -58.73
N TYR A 418 26.91 -45.80 -59.98
CA TYR A 418 27.16 -44.43 -60.42
C TYR A 418 25.87 -43.56 -60.43
N ASP A 419 24.79 -44.10 -60.97
CA ASP A 419 23.49 -43.38 -61.04
C ASP A 419 22.93 -43.07 -59.63
N ALA A 420 23.08 -44.05 -58.71
CA ALA A 420 22.69 -43.85 -57.35
C ALA A 420 23.58 -42.77 -56.66
N GLY A 421 24.90 -42.78 -56.87
CA GLY A 421 25.78 -41.79 -56.31
C GLY A 421 25.64 -40.39 -56.90
N LEU A 422 25.27 -40.28 -58.18
CA LEU A 422 24.94 -38.98 -58.75
C LEU A 422 23.62 -38.41 -58.18
N LEU A 423 22.65 -39.29 -57.90
CA LEU A 423 21.44 -38.90 -57.23
C LEU A 423 21.77 -38.40 -55.79
N GLN A 424 22.61 -39.14 -55.07
CA GLN A 424 23.04 -38.79 -53.73
C GLN A 424 23.86 -37.53 -53.71
N TYR A 425 24.76 -37.29 -54.72
CA TYR A 425 25.45 -36.00 -54.85
C TYR A 425 24.50 -34.84 -55.02
N LYS A 426 23.49 -34.99 -55.87
CA LYS A 426 22.46 -33.96 -56.12
C LYS A 426 21.64 -33.69 -54.82
N GLU A 427 21.27 -34.76 -54.11
CA GLU A 427 20.51 -34.66 -52.88
C GLU A 427 21.34 -34.01 -51.75
N GLY A 428 22.63 -34.40 -51.59
CA GLY A 428 23.57 -33.78 -50.66
C GLY A 428 23.85 -32.30 -50.95
N SER A 429 23.95 -31.97 -52.29
CA SER A 429 24.11 -30.57 -52.71
C SER A 429 22.85 -29.74 -52.39
N ARG A 430 21.68 -30.33 -52.58
CA ARG A 430 20.40 -29.67 -52.21
C ARG A 430 20.31 -29.46 -50.69
N ARG A 431 20.54 -30.55 -49.91
CA ARG A 431 20.52 -30.48 -48.47
C ARG A 431 21.53 -29.50 -47.90
N LEU A 432 22.70 -29.40 -48.51
CA LEU A 432 23.71 -28.40 -48.13
C LEU A 432 23.19 -26.97 -48.37
N SER A 433 22.55 -26.73 -49.53
CA SER A 433 21.99 -25.41 -49.84
C SER A 433 20.89 -25.05 -48.87
N GLU A 434 19.92 -25.98 -48.67
CA GLU A 434 18.78 -25.74 -47.76
C GLU A 434 19.26 -25.42 -46.33
N GLY A 435 20.23 -26.20 -45.80
CA GLY A 435 20.67 -25.95 -44.45
C GLY A 435 21.58 -24.73 -44.30
N VAL A 436 22.29 -24.30 -45.38
CA VAL A 436 23.02 -23.00 -45.36
C VAL A 436 22.02 -21.84 -45.42
N ASP A 437 20.93 -21.99 -46.17
CA ASP A 437 19.89 -20.99 -46.28
C ASP A 437 19.17 -20.82 -44.92
N GLU A 438 18.81 -21.95 -44.27
CA GLU A 438 18.23 -21.95 -42.91
C GLU A 438 19.18 -21.34 -41.89
N ALA A 439 20.49 -21.71 -41.95
CA ALA A 439 21.46 -21.14 -41.03
C ALA A 439 21.71 -19.63 -41.23
N ASN A 440 21.64 -19.15 -42.46
CA ASN A 440 21.74 -17.71 -42.73
C ASN A 440 20.50 -16.97 -42.24
N GLN A 441 19.31 -17.55 -42.38
CA GLN A 441 18.08 -16.98 -41.92
C GLN A 441 18.13 -16.75 -40.38
N GLN A 442 18.61 -17.74 -39.62
CA GLN A 442 18.75 -17.60 -38.20
C GLN A 442 19.83 -16.59 -37.78
N LEU A 443 20.91 -16.46 -38.53
CA LEU A 443 21.91 -15.41 -38.29
C LEU A 443 21.40 -14.02 -38.66
N ASP A 444 20.51 -13.91 -39.62
CA ASP A 444 19.89 -12.64 -39.99
C ASP A 444 18.81 -12.26 -39.00
N GLU A 445 17.98 -13.22 -38.53
CA GLU A 445 17.05 -13.08 -37.47
C GLU A 445 17.71 -12.59 -36.17
N ALA A 446 18.84 -13.24 -35.77
CA ALA A 446 19.62 -12.82 -34.61
C ALA A 446 20.31 -11.44 -34.77
N GLN A 447 20.58 -11.05 -36.03
CA GLN A 447 21.08 -9.69 -36.30
C GLN A 447 19.96 -8.65 -36.14
N ASP A 448 18.76 -8.94 -36.65
CA ASP A 448 17.63 -8.06 -36.56
C ASP A 448 17.29 -7.81 -35.09
N GLU A 449 17.31 -8.82 -34.23
CA GLU A 449 17.11 -8.68 -32.79
C GLU A 449 18.23 -7.89 -32.10
N LEU A 450 19.50 -8.05 -32.52
CA LEU A 450 20.58 -7.21 -31.98
C LEU A 450 20.45 -5.74 -32.44
N ASP A 451 19.92 -5.52 -33.64
CA ASP A 451 19.69 -4.18 -34.19
C ASP A 451 18.46 -3.50 -33.59
N GLU A 452 17.46 -4.28 -33.13
CA GLU A 452 16.27 -3.84 -32.40
C GLU A 452 16.50 -3.62 -30.89
N LEU A 453 17.71 -3.90 -30.36
CA LEU A 453 18.04 -3.60 -28.98
C LEU A 453 17.86 -2.10 -28.69
N GLU A 454 16.89 -1.75 -27.84
CA GLU A 454 16.67 -0.38 -27.41
C GLU A 454 17.76 0.11 -26.47
N GLU A 455 17.97 1.43 -26.43
CA GLU A 455 18.86 2.05 -25.45
C GLU A 455 18.37 1.76 -24.03
N PRO A 456 19.25 1.56 -23.06
CA PRO A 456 18.84 1.17 -21.72
C PRO A 456 18.20 2.30 -20.94
N ASP A 457 17.04 2.03 -20.34
CA ASP A 457 16.42 2.89 -19.35
C ASP A 457 16.93 2.56 -17.94
N VAL A 458 17.10 3.61 -17.15
CA VAL A 458 17.49 3.51 -15.74
C VAL A 458 16.42 4.11 -14.86
N TYR A 459 16.12 3.42 -13.77
CA TYR A 459 15.12 3.86 -12.80
C TYR A 459 15.74 4.00 -11.42
N LEU A 460 15.56 5.17 -10.84
CA LEU A 460 15.89 5.43 -9.46
C LEU A 460 14.62 5.32 -8.63
N LEU A 461 14.61 4.37 -7.72
CA LEU A 461 13.48 4.10 -6.86
C LEU A 461 13.86 4.43 -5.41
N GLY A 462 13.32 5.54 -4.91
CA GLY A 462 13.44 5.93 -3.52
C GLY A 462 12.66 4.98 -2.59
N ARG A 463 12.83 5.15 -1.29
CA ARG A 463 12.02 4.41 -0.29
C ARG A 463 10.53 4.68 -0.40
N ASP A 464 10.12 5.83 -0.89
CA ASP A 464 8.74 6.24 -1.12
C ASP A 464 8.01 5.37 -2.14
N THR A 465 8.74 4.75 -3.07
CA THR A 465 8.22 3.76 -4.01
C THR A 465 8.00 2.39 -3.35
N ASN A 466 8.61 2.13 -2.19
CA ASN A 466 8.42 0.90 -1.44
C ASN A 466 7.06 0.89 -0.74
N ILE A 467 6.19 -0.05 -1.12
CA ILE A 467 4.81 -0.15 -0.64
C ILE A 467 4.73 -0.16 0.90
N GLY A 468 5.61 -0.92 1.55
CA GLY A 468 5.62 -1.04 3.01
C GLY A 468 6.04 0.25 3.71
N TYR A 469 7.01 0.95 3.16
CA TYR A 469 7.50 2.22 3.67
C TYR A 469 6.48 3.34 3.48
N ALA A 470 5.92 3.48 2.27
CA ALA A 470 4.91 4.49 1.96
C ALA A 470 3.60 4.27 2.74
N SER A 471 3.14 3.03 2.87
CA SER A 471 1.96 2.69 3.67
C SER A 471 2.15 3.07 5.14
N PHE A 472 3.35 2.87 5.69
CA PHE A 472 3.62 3.23 7.08
C PHE A 472 3.62 4.76 7.31
N ASP A 473 4.11 5.55 6.38
CA ASP A 473 3.99 7.02 6.45
C ASP A 473 2.53 7.47 6.40
N ASN A 474 1.75 6.95 5.47
CA ASN A 474 0.32 7.23 5.38
C ASN A 474 -0.40 6.91 6.69
N ASP A 475 -0.17 5.72 7.24
CA ASP A 475 -0.76 5.29 8.52
C ASP A 475 -0.35 6.22 9.67
N SER A 476 0.94 6.59 9.76
CA SER A 476 1.45 7.50 10.78
C SER A 476 0.83 8.91 10.64
N SER A 477 0.59 9.35 9.41
CA SER A 477 -0.01 10.64 9.07
C SER A 477 -1.50 10.68 9.39
N ILE A 478 -2.24 9.58 9.19
CA ILE A 478 -3.64 9.42 9.64
C ILE A 478 -3.72 9.58 11.16
N VAL A 479 -2.84 8.90 11.90
CA VAL A 479 -2.75 9.04 13.37
C VAL A 479 -2.55 10.50 13.78
N ASN A 480 -1.66 11.22 13.08
CA ASN A 480 -1.42 12.64 13.34
C ASN A 480 -2.62 13.54 13.00
N GLY A 481 -3.32 13.27 11.89
CA GLY A 481 -4.56 13.96 11.51
C GLY A 481 -5.62 13.86 12.60
N ILE A 482 -5.87 12.67 13.12
CA ILE A 482 -6.77 12.40 14.25
C ILE A 482 -6.29 13.12 15.51
N ALA A 483 -4.99 13.09 15.79
CA ALA A 483 -4.38 13.72 16.95
C ALA A 483 -4.46 15.26 16.93
N ASN A 484 -4.68 15.88 15.79
CA ASN A 484 -4.84 17.33 15.67
C ASN A 484 -6.23 17.81 16.16
N VAL A 485 -7.26 17.00 15.99
CA VAL A 485 -8.66 17.45 16.16
C VAL A 485 -9.26 16.95 17.46
N PHE A 486 -9.22 15.65 17.73
CA PHE A 486 -9.92 15.05 18.86
C PHE A 486 -9.58 15.66 20.22
N PRO A 487 -8.31 15.94 20.56
CA PRO A 487 -7.97 16.44 21.86
C PRO A 487 -8.57 17.81 22.21
N ILE A 488 -8.80 18.66 21.20
CA ILE A 488 -9.42 19.99 21.41
C ILE A 488 -10.81 19.84 22.05
N PHE A 489 -11.59 18.91 21.56
CA PHE A 489 -12.93 18.67 22.10
C PHE A 489 -12.89 18.02 23.47
N PHE A 490 -11.92 17.15 23.74
CA PHE A 490 -11.70 16.62 25.10
C PHE A 490 -11.36 17.73 26.09
N PHE A 491 -10.49 18.67 25.69
CA PHE A 491 -10.17 19.85 26.53
C PHE A 491 -11.41 20.75 26.75
N LEU A 492 -12.24 20.96 25.73
CA LEU A 492 -13.48 21.74 25.88
C LEU A 492 -14.42 21.09 26.88
N VAL A 493 -14.65 19.77 26.80
CA VAL A 493 -15.46 19.03 27.75
C VAL A 493 -14.82 19.05 29.15
N ALA A 494 -13.52 18.87 29.27
CA ALA A 494 -12.77 18.94 30.52
C ALA A 494 -12.91 20.33 31.16
N ALA A 495 -12.75 21.40 30.38
CA ALA A 495 -12.96 22.78 30.83
C ALA A 495 -14.40 22.99 31.33
N LEU A 496 -15.41 22.54 30.60
CA LEU A 496 -16.82 22.66 31.02
C LEU A 496 -17.07 21.96 32.35
N VAL A 497 -16.50 20.76 32.55
CA VAL A 497 -16.63 20.02 33.80
C VAL A 497 -15.89 20.71 34.95
N CYS A 498 -14.70 21.26 34.71
CA CYS A 498 -13.97 22.07 35.68
C CYS A 498 -14.79 23.31 36.11
N VAL A 499 -15.32 24.07 35.13
CA VAL A 499 -16.21 25.23 35.39
C VAL A 499 -17.37 24.82 36.28
N THR A 500 -18.06 23.76 35.92
CA THR A 500 -19.25 23.30 36.61
C THR A 500 -18.96 22.84 38.04
N THR A 501 -17.89 22.09 38.22
CA THR A 501 -17.45 21.55 39.51
C THR A 501 -16.97 22.65 40.44
N MET A 502 -16.17 23.61 39.94
CA MET A 502 -15.61 24.68 40.71
C MET A 502 -16.65 25.75 41.08
N ASN A 503 -17.52 26.14 40.13
CA ASN A 503 -18.65 27.03 40.43
C ASN A 503 -19.48 26.45 41.56
N ARG A 504 -19.76 25.17 41.49
CA ARG A 504 -20.54 24.45 42.49
C ARG A 504 -19.85 24.43 43.86
N MET A 505 -18.57 24.08 43.92
CA MET A 505 -17.79 24.04 45.15
C MET A 505 -17.79 25.42 45.85
N VAL A 506 -17.61 26.48 45.07
CA VAL A 506 -17.63 27.84 45.59
C VAL A 506 -19.04 28.21 46.11
N GLU A 507 -20.13 27.84 45.40
CA GLU A 507 -21.50 28.07 45.87
C GLU A 507 -21.83 27.29 47.13
N GLU A 508 -21.40 26.04 47.28
CA GLU A 508 -21.60 25.24 48.51
C GLU A 508 -20.85 25.81 49.69
N GLN A 509 -19.69 26.36 49.49
CA GLN A 509 -18.85 26.94 50.55
C GLN A 509 -19.09 28.44 50.75
N ARG A 510 -20.12 29.00 50.15
CA ARG A 510 -20.43 30.44 50.23
C ARG A 510 -20.51 30.95 51.67
N THR A 511 -21.12 30.18 52.58
CA THR A 511 -21.20 30.53 53.99
C THR A 511 -19.83 30.56 54.64
N GLN A 512 -18.97 29.58 54.37
CA GLN A 512 -17.56 29.56 54.87
C GLN A 512 -16.76 30.71 54.27
N ILE A 513 -16.93 31.05 53.00
CA ILE A 513 -16.31 32.23 52.37
C ILE A 513 -16.77 33.51 53.12
N GLY A 514 -18.08 33.61 53.40
CA GLY A 514 -18.63 34.72 54.16
C GLY A 514 -18.04 34.84 55.55
N VAL A 515 -17.90 33.72 56.28
CA VAL A 515 -17.28 33.67 57.62
C VAL A 515 -15.80 34.07 57.54
N LEU A 516 -15.01 33.52 56.61
CA LEU A 516 -13.61 33.86 56.44
C LEU A 516 -13.43 35.33 56.06
N LYS A 517 -14.32 35.90 55.24
CA LYS A 517 -14.31 37.32 54.91
C LYS A 517 -14.70 38.22 56.10
N ALA A 518 -15.65 37.75 56.91
CA ALA A 518 -16.05 38.43 58.16
C ALA A 518 -14.95 38.40 59.23
N LEU A 519 -14.14 37.35 59.28
CA LEU A 519 -12.96 37.23 60.15
C LEU A 519 -11.74 38.02 59.65
N GLY A 520 -11.86 38.77 58.54
CA GLY A 520 -10.79 39.65 58.05
C GLY A 520 -9.75 39.00 57.12
N TYR A 521 -9.98 37.80 56.65
CA TYR A 521 -9.09 37.19 55.61
C TYR A 521 -9.22 37.98 54.32
N SER A 522 -8.08 38.26 53.68
CA SER A 522 -8.06 38.96 52.39
C SER A 522 -8.70 38.10 51.31
N GLU A 523 -9.32 38.75 50.33
CA GLU A 523 -9.93 38.09 49.18
C GLU A 523 -8.93 37.21 48.42
N GLY A 524 -7.69 37.67 48.30
CA GLY A 524 -6.60 36.90 47.71
C GLY A 524 -6.24 35.64 48.49
N SER A 525 -6.29 35.64 49.81
CA SER A 525 -6.04 34.44 50.62
C SER A 525 -7.16 33.41 50.48
N ILE A 526 -8.44 33.87 50.42
CA ILE A 526 -9.58 33.02 50.24
C ILE A 526 -9.58 32.44 48.81
N MET A 527 -9.32 33.27 47.82
CA MET A 527 -9.18 32.84 46.42
C MET A 527 -8.04 31.83 46.23
N GLY A 528 -6.88 32.10 46.87
CA GLY A 528 -5.72 31.20 46.83
C GLY A 528 -5.98 29.79 47.34
N LYS A 529 -6.94 29.59 48.26
CA LYS A 529 -7.39 28.28 48.72
C LYS A 529 -7.99 27.46 47.55
N TYR A 530 -8.93 28.08 46.79
CA TYR A 530 -9.63 27.43 45.69
C TYR A 530 -8.75 27.26 44.46
N LEU A 531 -7.87 28.27 44.20
CA LEU A 531 -6.89 28.15 43.14
C LEU A 531 -5.84 27.05 43.42
N PHE A 532 -5.43 26.87 44.68
CA PHE A 532 -4.55 25.74 45.02
C PHE A 532 -5.26 24.40 44.87
N TYR A 533 -6.55 24.30 45.27
CA TYR A 533 -7.34 23.09 45.11
C TYR A 533 -7.45 22.68 43.62
N SER A 534 -7.91 23.60 42.76
CA SER A 534 -8.09 23.33 41.34
C SER A 534 -6.73 23.17 40.59
N GLY A 535 -5.76 24.02 40.93
CA GLY A 535 -4.42 23.99 40.33
C GLY A 535 -3.64 22.73 40.68
N SER A 536 -3.68 22.26 41.94
CA SER A 536 -3.03 21.01 42.34
C SER A 536 -3.67 19.78 41.67
N ALA A 537 -5.02 19.76 41.57
CA ALA A 537 -5.73 18.68 40.86
C ALA A 537 -5.38 18.67 39.35
N ALA A 538 -5.35 19.86 38.71
CA ALA A 538 -4.98 19.98 37.30
C ALA A 538 -3.50 19.66 37.07
N GLY A 539 -2.59 20.11 37.95
CA GLY A 539 -1.16 19.82 37.82
C GLY A 539 -0.84 18.35 37.99
N LEU A 540 -1.39 17.70 39.01
CA LEU A 540 -1.25 16.24 39.17
C LEU A 540 -1.91 15.46 38.03
N GLY A 541 -3.09 15.89 37.58
CA GLY A 541 -3.76 15.32 36.43
C GLY A 541 -2.93 15.46 35.15
N CYS A 542 -2.31 16.64 34.94
CA CYS A 542 -1.44 16.86 33.79
C CYS A 542 -0.19 15.96 33.83
N LEU A 543 0.46 15.81 34.99
CA LEU A 543 1.63 14.93 35.14
C LEU A 543 1.25 13.46 34.84
N ILE A 544 0.18 12.98 35.45
CA ILE A 544 -0.32 11.60 35.23
C ILE A 544 -0.70 11.42 33.76
N GLY A 545 -1.43 12.40 33.19
CA GLY A 545 -1.85 12.37 31.80
C GLY A 545 -0.67 12.39 30.83
N PHE A 546 0.30 13.28 31.04
CA PHE A 546 1.48 13.38 30.18
C PHE A 546 2.29 12.09 30.15
N PHE A 547 2.74 11.60 31.31
CA PHE A 547 3.53 10.37 31.34
C PHE A 547 2.70 9.12 30.97
N GLY A 548 1.51 9.00 31.55
CA GLY A 548 0.64 7.85 31.25
C GLY A 548 0.17 7.83 29.81
N GLY A 549 -0.20 8.98 29.24
CA GLY A 549 -0.65 9.11 27.86
C GLY A 549 0.48 8.85 26.86
N SER A 550 1.66 9.47 27.06
CA SER A 550 2.81 9.31 26.17
C SER A 550 3.41 7.89 26.18
N ILE A 551 3.01 7.04 27.13
CA ILE A 551 3.38 5.61 27.12
C ILE A 551 2.23 4.76 26.61
N LEU A 552 1.03 4.95 27.12
CA LEU A 552 -0.11 4.06 26.88
C LEU A 552 -0.60 4.13 25.43
N PHE A 553 -0.82 5.34 24.89
CA PHE A 553 -1.37 5.49 23.54
C PHE A 553 -0.39 5.00 22.46
N PRO A 554 0.88 5.44 22.43
CA PRO A 554 1.83 4.92 21.48
C PRO A 554 1.98 3.39 21.58
N TYR A 555 2.00 2.84 22.81
CA TYR A 555 2.13 1.39 23.01
C TYR A 555 0.94 0.63 22.42
N VAL A 556 -0.30 1.06 22.70
CA VAL A 556 -1.50 0.37 22.19
C VAL A 556 -1.60 0.47 20.68
N ILE A 557 -1.31 1.66 20.12
CA ILE A 557 -1.34 1.88 18.67
C ILE A 557 -0.22 1.09 18.00
N TRP A 558 0.99 1.10 18.54
CA TRP A 558 2.11 0.30 18.04
C TRP A 558 1.79 -1.19 18.01
N GLN A 559 1.18 -1.73 19.07
CA GLN A 559 0.77 -3.14 19.12
C GLN A 559 -0.28 -3.48 18.05
N ALA A 560 -1.17 -2.54 17.74
CA ALA A 560 -2.12 -2.69 16.65
C ALA A 560 -1.43 -2.78 15.30
N TYR A 561 -0.50 -1.85 15.03
CA TYR A 561 0.27 -1.84 13.80
C TYR A 561 1.31 -2.96 13.71
N ALA A 562 1.79 -3.50 14.82
CA ALA A 562 2.69 -4.66 14.83
C ALA A 562 2.08 -5.94 14.23
N ILE A 563 0.77 -5.98 14.02
CA ILE A 563 0.08 -7.05 13.28
C ILE A 563 0.39 -6.94 11.79
N MET A 564 0.41 -5.72 11.25
CA MET A 564 0.66 -5.43 9.84
C MET A 564 2.15 -5.28 9.55
N TYR A 565 2.85 -4.51 10.39
CA TYR A 565 4.26 -4.16 10.20
C TYR A 565 5.15 -4.96 11.15
N ARG A 566 6.05 -5.76 10.59
CA ARG A 566 7.00 -6.58 11.36
C ARG A 566 8.28 -5.80 11.73
N MET A 567 8.09 -4.57 12.16
CA MET A 567 9.15 -3.72 12.66
C MET A 567 9.46 -4.05 14.12
N GLY A 568 10.66 -3.83 14.56
CA GLY A 568 11.18 -4.20 15.87
C GLY A 568 10.48 -3.58 17.09
N GLY A 569 11.23 -3.32 18.15
CA GLY A 569 10.71 -2.77 19.41
C GLY A 569 10.26 -1.31 19.30
N ILE A 570 9.37 -0.89 20.23
CA ILE A 570 8.90 0.49 20.31
C ILE A 570 9.95 1.41 20.96
N CYS A 571 10.18 2.57 20.39
CA CYS A 571 11.05 3.63 20.87
C CYS A 571 10.22 4.80 21.42
N PHE A 572 10.09 4.91 22.75
CA PHE A 572 9.28 5.97 23.37
C PHE A 572 9.93 7.35 23.24
N VAL A 573 9.11 8.32 22.83
CA VAL A 573 9.47 9.73 22.72
C VAL A 573 8.67 10.53 23.75
N PHE A 574 9.31 11.46 24.45
CA PHE A 574 8.66 12.38 25.37
C PHE A 574 8.89 13.82 24.91
N ASP A 575 7.88 14.43 24.32
CA ASP A 575 7.94 15.83 23.92
C ASP A 575 7.60 16.74 25.11
N LEU A 576 8.63 17.31 25.70
CA LEU A 576 8.49 18.24 26.84
C LEU A 576 7.76 19.53 26.44
N ARG A 577 7.82 19.95 25.16
CA ARG A 577 7.12 21.16 24.67
C ARG A 577 5.62 20.94 24.74
N LEU A 578 5.15 19.78 24.25
CA LEU A 578 3.75 19.37 24.36
C LEU A 578 3.31 19.28 25.84
N GLY A 579 4.16 18.72 26.70
CA GLY A 579 3.92 18.67 28.14
C GLY A 579 3.71 20.05 28.76
N LEU A 580 4.56 21.02 28.45
CA LEU A 580 4.47 22.40 28.94
C LEU A 580 3.24 23.13 28.40
N VAL A 581 2.92 22.97 27.12
CA VAL A 581 1.71 23.56 26.51
C VAL A 581 0.45 22.98 27.16
N SER A 582 0.40 21.68 27.39
CA SER A 582 -0.71 20.99 28.07
C SER A 582 -0.87 21.42 29.51
N LEU A 583 0.24 21.61 30.22
CA LEU A 583 0.26 22.12 31.57
C LEU A 583 -0.30 23.56 31.61
N ALA A 584 0.15 24.42 30.72
CA ALA A 584 -0.31 25.81 30.63
C ALA A 584 -1.81 25.86 30.31
N ALA A 585 -2.28 25.07 29.32
CA ALA A 585 -3.69 25.00 28.95
C ALA A 585 -4.56 24.46 30.09
N SER A 586 -4.13 23.38 30.73
CA SER A 586 -4.87 22.78 31.86
C SER A 586 -4.93 23.71 33.07
N MET A 587 -3.84 24.40 33.37
CA MET A 587 -3.80 25.41 34.44
C MET A 587 -4.69 26.59 34.11
N LEU A 588 -4.64 27.10 32.88
CA LEU A 588 -5.51 28.22 32.45
C LEU A 588 -7.00 27.81 32.54
N CYS A 589 -7.36 26.65 32.03
CA CYS A 589 -8.72 26.15 32.11
C CYS A 589 -9.21 25.95 33.55
N SER A 590 -8.42 25.29 34.39
CA SER A 590 -8.82 24.96 35.76
C SER A 590 -8.73 26.15 36.71
N MET A 591 -7.60 26.85 36.73
CA MET A 591 -7.43 28.02 37.64
C MET A 591 -8.16 29.26 37.14
N GLY A 592 -8.21 29.49 35.80
CA GLY A 592 -8.92 30.62 35.21
C GLY A 592 -10.43 30.55 35.50
N THR A 593 -11.03 29.37 35.31
CA THR A 593 -12.43 29.17 35.65
C THR A 593 -12.71 29.31 37.15
N THR A 594 -11.84 28.79 37.98
CA THR A 594 -11.90 28.93 39.45
C THR A 594 -11.79 30.40 39.88
N TYR A 595 -10.88 31.13 39.27
CA TYR A 595 -10.71 32.56 39.53
C TYR A 595 -12.00 33.35 39.21
N LEU A 596 -12.58 33.15 38.03
CA LEU A 596 -13.81 33.81 37.63
C LEU A 596 -14.98 33.48 38.56
N SER A 597 -15.10 32.20 38.94
CA SER A 597 -16.16 31.74 39.86
C SER A 597 -16.02 32.33 41.26
N CYS A 598 -14.82 32.29 41.81
CA CYS A 598 -14.52 32.86 43.15
C CYS A 598 -14.69 34.37 43.16
N ARG A 599 -14.22 35.08 42.13
CA ARG A 599 -14.32 36.55 42.03
C ARG A 599 -15.77 37.00 42.08
N TYR A 600 -16.68 36.28 41.37
CA TYR A 600 -18.08 36.61 41.37
C TYR A 600 -18.73 36.54 42.77
N GLU A 601 -18.43 35.51 43.57
CA GLU A 601 -18.97 35.40 44.93
C GLU A 601 -18.22 36.32 45.93
N LEU A 602 -16.89 36.51 45.77
CA LEU A 602 -16.10 37.38 46.64
C LEU A 602 -16.44 38.88 46.51
N MET A 603 -17.04 39.31 45.38
CA MET A 603 -17.55 40.70 45.26
C MET A 603 -18.77 40.95 46.17
N SER A 604 -19.41 39.91 46.72
CA SER A 604 -20.53 40.05 47.63
C SER A 604 -20.05 40.36 49.07
N VAL A 605 -20.84 41.15 49.79
CA VAL A 605 -20.59 41.47 51.19
C VAL A 605 -20.77 40.25 52.11
N PRO A 606 -19.99 40.11 53.22
CA PRO A 606 -20.06 38.95 54.11
C PRO A 606 -21.49 38.59 54.60
N ALA A 607 -22.27 39.59 54.96
CA ALA A 607 -23.63 39.38 55.41
C ALA A 607 -24.59 38.75 54.33
N GLN A 608 -24.31 39.01 53.05
CA GLN A 608 -25.08 38.38 51.96
C GLN A 608 -24.58 36.95 51.66
N LEU A 609 -23.29 36.69 51.85
CA LEU A 609 -22.70 35.36 51.70
C LEU A 609 -23.17 34.39 52.79
N MET A 610 -23.39 34.87 54.01
CA MET A 610 -23.84 34.07 55.16
C MET A 610 -25.34 33.75 55.12
N ARG A 611 -26.11 34.50 54.34
CA ARG A 611 -27.54 34.22 54.16
C ARG A 611 -27.80 33.14 53.09
N PRO A 612 -28.71 32.16 53.38
CA PRO A 612 -29.10 31.20 52.36
C PRO A 612 -29.72 31.93 51.17
N LYS A 613 -29.39 31.49 49.92
CA LYS A 613 -30.08 32.01 48.72
C LYS A 613 -31.56 31.68 48.78
N ALA A 614 -32.41 32.69 48.65
CA ALA A 614 -33.86 32.50 48.59
C ALA A 614 -34.24 31.57 47.44
N PRO A 615 -35.17 30.61 47.65
CA PRO A 615 -35.62 29.71 46.56
C PRO A 615 -36.22 30.53 45.42
N LYS A 616 -35.81 30.22 44.19
CA LYS A 616 -36.39 30.89 43.02
C LYS A 616 -37.88 30.55 42.86
N ALA A 617 -38.74 31.57 42.70
CA ALA A 617 -40.12 31.39 42.43
C ALA A 617 -40.38 30.56 41.21
N GLY A 618 -41.30 29.58 41.27
CA GLY A 618 -41.64 28.72 40.16
C GLY A 618 -42.32 29.50 39.03
N LYS A 619 -41.74 29.58 37.87
CA LYS A 619 -42.36 30.11 36.64
C LYS A 619 -42.89 28.94 35.79
N ARG A 620 -43.95 29.17 35.02
CA ARG A 620 -44.49 28.16 34.07
C ARG A 620 -43.38 27.81 33.06
N ILE A 621 -43.19 26.49 32.79
CA ILE A 621 -42.23 25.99 31.85
C ILE A 621 -42.83 25.93 30.43
N LEU A 622 -42.00 25.95 29.41
CA LEU A 622 -42.41 26.02 28.01
C LEU A 622 -43.21 24.77 27.59
N LEU A 623 -42.91 23.59 28.18
CA LEU A 623 -43.60 22.33 27.91
C LEU A 623 -45.04 22.32 28.45
N GLU A 624 -45.34 23.13 29.51
CA GLU A 624 -46.72 23.30 30.01
C GLU A 624 -47.63 24.03 29.01
N ARG A 625 -47.07 24.76 28.05
CA ARG A 625 -47.82 25.42 26.97
C ARG A 625 -48.26 24.43 25.89
N ILE A 626 -47.62 23.27 25.80
CA ILE A 626 -47.97 22.19 24.86
C ILE A 626 -48.93 21.24 25.59
N THR A 627 -50.19 21.64 25.70
CA THR A 627 -51.22 20.96 26.48
C THR A 627 -51.46 19.50 26.09
N PHE A 628 -51.31 19.17 24.79
CA PHE A 628 -51.46 17.81 24.27
C PHE A 628 -50.43 16.83 24.86
N VAL A 629 -49.13 17.22 24.90
CA VAL A 629 -48.06 16.40 25.48
C VAL A 629 -48.16 16.40 27.02
N TRP A 630 -48.37 17.58 27.61
CA TRP A 630 -48.44 17.72 29.07
C TRP A 630 -49.53 16.89 29.72
N ASN A 631 -50.71 16.83 29.13
CA ASN A 631 -51.82 16.08 29.71
C ASN A 631 -51.66 14.57 29.70
N ARG A 632 -50.87 14.02 28.77
CA ARG A 632 -50.58 12.58 28.69
C ARG A 632 -49.49 12.11 29.64
N LEU A 633 -48.72 13.00 30.24
CA LEU A 633 -47.66 12.66 31.16
C LEU A 633 -48.20 12.30 32.56
N SER A 634 -47.59 11.27 33.19
CA SER A 634 -47.87 10.91 34.56
C SER A 634 -47.44 12.02 35.53
N PHE A 635 -48.07 12.09 36.72
CA PHE A 635 -47.76 13.12 37.74
C PHE A 635 -46.25 13.15 38.07
N LEU A 636 -45.62 11.99 38.28
CA LEU A 636 -44.22 11.89 38.63
C LEU A 636 -43.27 12.44 37.50
N VAL A 637 -43.62 12.18 36.23
CA VAL A 637 -42.89 12.72 35.08
C VAL A 637 -43.08 14.24 35.00
N LYS A 638 -44.28 14.76 35.21
CA LYS A 638 -44.54 16.22 35.27
C LYS A 638 -43.70 16.90 36.34
N VAL A 639 -43.61 16.31 37.55
CA VAL A 639 -42.79 16.84 38.64
C VAL A 639 -41.31 16.81 38.30
N SER A 640 -40.82 15.71 37.74
CA SER A 640 -39.40 15.58 37.30
C SER A 640 -39.04 16.62 36.24
N ILE A 641 -39.83 16.76 35.18
CA ILE A 641 -39.61 17.75 34.11
C ILE A 641 -39.65 19.18 34.68
N ARG A 642 -40.59 19.49 35.55
CA ARG A 642 -40.69 20.81 36.18
C ARG A 642 -39.45 21.10 37.03
N ASN A 643 -38.97 20.13 37.79
CA ASN A 643 -37.77 20.26 38.60
C ASN A 643 -36.52 20.49 37.76
N VAL A 644 -36.32 19.71 36.69
CA VAL A 644 -35.19 19.84 35.73
C VAL A 644 -35.19 21.23 35.09
N LEU A 645 -36.30 21.68 34.54
CA LEU A 645 -36.38 22.94 33.78
C LEU A 645 -36.47 24.19 34.70
N ARG A 646 -36.73 24.02 36.00
CA ARG A 646 -36.71 25.10 36.96
C ARG A 646 -35.32 25.71 37.11
N TYR A 647 -34.26 24.89 37.01
CA TYR A 647 -32.88 25.32 37.16
C TYR A 647 -32.20 25.32 35.78
N LYS A 648 -32.57 26.28 34.91
CA LYS A 648 -32.10 26.35 33.52
C LYS A 648 -30.57 26.24 33.34
N LYS A 649 -29.77 26.93 34.18
CA LYS A 649 -28.29 26.86 34.12
C LYS A 649 -27.81 25.43 34.31
N ARG A 650 -28.37 24.70 35.28
CA ARG A 650 -28.03 23.31 35.57
C ARG A 650 -28.45 22.39 34.42
N PHE A 651 -29.71 22.59 33.94
CA PHE A 651 -30.21 21.83 32.78
C PHE A 651 -29.29 21.96 31.58
N CYS A 652 -28.98 23.21 31.14
CA CYS A 652 -28.09 23.45 30.02
C CYS A 652 -26.70 22.83 30.23
N MET A 653 -26.14 22.95 31.42
CA MET A 653 -24.86 22.42 31.79
C MET A 653 -24.79 20.89 31.71
N MET A 654 -25.83 20.20 32.20
CA MET A 654 -25.91 18.74 32.10
C MET A 654 -26.12 18.29 30.66
N VAL A 655 -27.00 18.93 29.92
CA VAL A 655 -27.26 18.62 28.52
C VAL A 655 -26.01 18.83 27.69
N ILE A 656 -25.29 19.96 27.83
CA ILE A 656 -24.04 20.21 27.09
C ILE A 656 -22.96 19.17 27.46
N GLY A 657 -22.82 18.81 28.74
CA GLY A 657 -21.87 17.81 29.18
C GLY A 657 -22.15 16.42 28.59
N ILE A 658 -23.40 15.98 28.64
CA ILE A 658 -23.82 14.68 28.10
C ILE A 658 -23.75 14.71 26.56
N SER A 659 -24.22 15.79 25.93
CA SER A 659 -24.20 15.92 24.47
C SER A 659 -22.75 15.95 23.93
N GLY A 660 -21.83 16.60 24.62
CA GLY A 660 -20.42 16.57 24.24
C GLY A 660 -19.81 15.16 24.25
N CYS A 661 -20.11 14.38 25.32
CA CYS A 661 -19.66 12.99 25.40
C CYS A 661 -20.29 12.10 24.31
N THR A 662 -21.60 12.24 24.09
CA THR A 662 -22.29 11.48 23.04
C THR A 662 -21.81 11.90 21.66
N ALA A 663 -21.53 13.19 21.44
CA ALA A 663 -20.96 13.69 20.20
C ALA A 663 -19.59 13.06 19.88
N LEU A 664 -18.72 12.94 20.89
CA LEU A 664 -17.43 12.27 20.72
C LEU A 664 -17.57 10.78 20.38
N LEU A 665 -18.55 10.09 20.98
CA LEU A 665 -18.85 8.68 20.63
C LEU A 665 -19.36 8.57 19.19
N VAL A 666 -20.31 9.43 18.78
CA VAL A 666 -20.80 9.46 17.39
C VAL A 666 -19.68 9.75 16.42
N THR A 667 -18.79 10.68 16.74
CA THR A 667 -17.66 11.02 15.90
C THR A 667 -16.68 9.84 15.79
N GLY A 668 -16.39 9.15 16.91
CA GLY A 668 -15.53 7.97 16.90
C GLY A 668 -16.09 6.85 16.01
N PHE A 669 -17.36 6.50 16.18
CA PHE A 669 -18.01 5.51 15.30
C PHE A 669 -18.14 6.01 13.86
N GLY A 670 -18.44 7.31 13.67
CA GLY A 670 -18.55 7.90 12.35
C GLY A 670 -17.23 7.89 11.56
N VAL A 671 -16.11 8.15 12.23
CA VAL A 671 -14.77 8.00 11.62
C VAL A 671 -14.53 6.57 11.18
N LYS A 672 -14.90 5.58 12.02
CA LYS A 672 -14.84 4.17 11.62
C LYS A 672 -15.69 3.90 10.37
N ASP A 673 -16.94 4.34 10.36
CA ASP A 673 -17.87 4.14 9.24
C ASP A 673 -17.34 4.76 7.94
N SER A 674 -16.77 5.97 8.03
CA SER A 674 -16.21 6.68 6.89
C SER A 674 -14.98 5.97 6.30
N ILE A 675 -14.12 5.40 7.15
CA ILE A 675 -12.92 4.69 6.73
C ILE A 675 -13.28 3.31 6.16
N ALA A 676 -14.08 2.53 6.88
CA ALA A 676 -14.44 1.16 6.49
C ALA A 676 -15.27 1.09 5.19
N ASN A 677 -15.92 2.16 4.77
CA ASN A 677 -16.76 2.17 3.58
C ASN A 677 -16.02 2.57 2.28
N ILE A 678 -14.78 3.02 2.37
CA ILE A 678 -14.03 3.54 1.20
C ILE A 678 -13.88 2.45 0.13
N ALA A 679 -13.34 1.29 0.51
CA ALA A 679 -13.08 0.19 -0.39
C ALA A 679 -14.37 -0.31 -1.06
N GLY A 680 -15.40 -0.57 -0.27
CA GLY A 680 -16.69 -1.02 -0.79
C GLY A 680 -17.40 -0.01 -1.69
N GLN A 681 -17.20 1.29 -1.47
CA GLN A 681 -17.75 2.33 -2.35
C GLN A 681 -16.94 2.47 -3.63
N GLN A 682 -15.60 2.50 -3.56
CA GLN A 682 -14.76 2.61 -4.75
C GLN A 682 -14.88 1.38 -5.64
N PHE A 683 -14.59 0.19 -5.08
CA PHE A 683 -14.48 -1.05 -5.84
C PHE A 683 -15.79 -1.83 -5.97
N GLY A 684 -16.87 -1.35 -5.38
CA GLY A 684 -18.18 -1.98 -5.47
C GLY A 684 -19.28 -1.09 -6.04
N SER A 685 -19.20 0.25 -5.85
CA SER A 685 -20.22 1.19 -6.32
C SER A 685 -19.74 2.02 -7.50
N VAL A 686 -18.50 2.53 -7.49
CA VAL A 686 -17.95 3.35 -8.58
C VAL A 686 -17.36 2.44 -9.67
N GLN A 687 -16.47 1.53 -9.30
CA GLN A 687 -15.89 0.53 -10.20
C GLN A 687 -16.71 -0.75 -10.09
N THR A 688 -17.56 -1.00 -11.07
CA THR A 688 -18.52 -2.12 -11.05
C THR A 688 -18.05 -3.34 -11.86
N TYR A 689 -16.85 -3.27 -12.46
CA TYR A 689 -16.21 -4.41 -13.13
C TYR A 689 -15.61 -5.38 -12.12
N GLY A 690 -15.50 -6.65 -12.49
CA GLY A 690 -14.88 -7.67 -11.62
C GLY A 690 -13.38 -7.82 -11.83
N MET A 691 -12.89 -7.59 -13.06
CA MET A 691 -11.47 -7.65 -13.41
C MET A 691 -11.07 -6.50 -14.30
N SER A 692 -9.83 -6.03 -14.17
CA SER A 692 -9.15 -5.19 -15.13
C SER A 692 -7.92 -5.92 -15.67
N LEU A 693 -7.71 -5.82 -16.98
CA LEU A 693 -6.61 -6.41 -17.69
C LEU A 693 -5.85 -5.30 -18.41
N LEU A 694 -4.53 -5.32 -18.32
CA LEU A 694 -3.66 -4.46 -19.09
C LEU A 694 -3.03 -5.27 -20.22
N MET A 695 -3.13 -4.78 -21.45
CA MET A 695 -2.53 -5.41 -22.63
C MET A 695 -1.05 -5.01 -22.74
N GLN A 696 -0.28 -5.86 -23.42
CA GLN A 696 1.10 -5.56 -23.79
C GLN A 696 1.18 -4.28 -24.65
N GLU A 697 2.30 -3.61 -24.68
CA GLU A 697 2.47 -2.37 -25.45
C GLU A 697 2.43 -2.62 -26.95
N ASN A 698 3.11 -3.67 -27.38
CA ASN A 698 3.26 -4.03 -28.80
C ASN A 698 2.36 -5.21 -29.20
N TYR A 699 1.17 -5.35 -28.60
CA TYR A 699 0.26 -6.42 -28.98
C TYR A 699 -0.15 -6.29 -30.45
N SER A 700 -0.24 -7.42 -31.15
CA SER A 700 -0.71 -7.49 -32.53
C SER A 700 -2.24 -7.50 -32.61
N GLN A 701 -2.78 -7.14 -33.76
CA GLN A 701 -4.24 -7.25 -34.00
C GLN A 701 -4.74 -8.71 -33.87
N GLY A 702 -3.91 -9.69 -34.21
CA GLY A 702 -4.26 -11.11 -34.09
C GLY A 702 -4.38 -11.56 -32.64
N GLU A 703 -3.46 -11.13 -31.78
CA GLU A 703 -3.48 -11.40 -30.33
C GLU A 703 -4.68 -10.74 -29.64
N TRP A 704 -5.06 -9.52 -30.09
CA TRP A 704 -6.30 -8.91 -29.62
C TRP A 704 -7.54 -9.73 -30.02
N GLU A 705 -7.62 -10.20 -31.28
CA GLU A 705 -8.72 -11.03 -31.77
C GLU A 705 -8.85 -12.34 -30.98
N GLU A 706 -7.71 -12.95 -30.59
CA GLU A 706 -7.69 -14.15 -29.74
C GLU A 706 -8.24 -13.89 -28.35
N LEU A 707 -7.81 -12.79 -27.70
CA LEU A 707 -8.33 -12.36 -26.41
C LEU A 707 -9.84 -12.06 -26.49
N GLU A 708 -10.27 -11.33 -27.53
CA GLU A 708 -11.68 -10.98 -27.73
C GLU A 708 -12.55 -12.23 -27.94
N ASP A 709 -12.12 -13.17 -28.76
CA ASP A 709 -12.82 -14.42 -28.98
C ASP A 709 -12.90 -15.27 -27.70
N TYR A 710 -11.81 -15.33 -26.92
CA TYR A 710 -11.81 -16.01 -25.64
C TYR A 710 -12.83 -15.38 -24.66
N LEU A 711 -12.87 -14.06 -24.54
CA LEU A 711 -13.85 -13.36 -23.68
C LEU A 711 -15.30 -13.60 -24.14
N ARG A 712 -15.53 -13.67 -25.46
CA ARG A 712 -16.83 -13.98 -26.03
C ARG A 712 -17.26 -15.44 -25.79
N GLU A 713 -16.34 -16.39 -25.91
CA GLU A 713 -16.62 -17.80 -25.64
C GLU A 713 -16.98 -18.04 -24.17
N GLU A 714 -16.31 -17.36 -23.26
CA GLU A 714 -16.64 -17.37 -21.83
C GLU A 714 -17.89 -16.53 -21.49
N GLY A 715 -18.50 -15.88 -22.48
CA GLY A 715 -19.72 -15.08 -22.35
C GLY A 715 -19.50 -13.81 -21.48
N ARG A 716 -18.30 -13.23 -21.51
CA ARG A 716 -17.95 -12.06 -20.71
C ARG A 716 -18.20 -10.74 -21.45
N GLY A 717 -18.86 -9.82 -20.78
CA GLY A 717 -18.91 -8.44 -21.24
C GLY A 717 -17.60 -7.73 -20.91
N TYR A 718 -17.11 -6.92 -21.82
CA TYR A 718 -15.90 -6.13 -21.64
C TYR A 718 -16.03 -4.74 -22.28
N THR A 719 -15.18 -3.81 -21.87
CA THR A 719 -14.98 -2.51 -22.51
C THR A 719 -13.50 -2.13 -22.41
N ARG A 720 -13.02 -1.40 -23.41
CA ARG A 720 -11.63 -0.93 -23.45
C ARG A 720 -11.55 0.53 -23.07
N ALA A 721 -10.45 0.89 -22.46
CA ALA A 721 -10.12 2.28 -22.14
C ALA A 721 -8.60 2.51 -22.17
N SER A 722 -8.20 3.77 -22.31
CA SER A 722 -6.85 4.22 -22.02
C SER A 722 -6.82 4.79 -20.61
N GLU A 723 -5.92 4.28 -19.78
CA GLU A 723 -5.61 4.83 -18.45
C GLU A 723 -4.18 5.37 -18.44
N ARG A 724 -4.03 6.65 -18.11
CA ARG A 724 -2.71 7.31 -18.03
C ARG A 724 -2.66 8.25 -16.84
N SER A 725 -1.52 8.31 -16.17
CA SER A 725 -1.25 9.36 -15.18
C SER A 725 -0.72 10.58 -15.90
N ILE A 726 -1.39 11.71 -15.77
CA ILE A 726 -1.04 12.96 -16.44
C ILE A 726 -1.10 14.11 -15.41
N ASP A 727 -0.21 15.07 -15.53
CA ASP A 727 -0.16 16.19 -14.63
C ASP A 727 -1.21 17.25 -14.97
N LEU A 728 -2.00 17.65 -13.97
CA LEU A 728 -2.97 18.72 -14.07
C LEU A 728 -2.34 20.02 -13.56
N ASP A 729 -2.32 21.05 -14.42
CA ASP A 729 -1.79 22.38 -14.10
C ASP A 729 -2.74 23.09 -13.12
N LEU A 730 -2.22 23.52 -11.98
CA LEU A 730 -2.97 24.25 -10.97
C LEU A 730 -2.78 25.77 -11.12
N ALA A 731 -3.74 26.53 -10.61
CA ALA A 731 -3.72 28.00 -10.66
C ALA A 731 -2.54 28.65 -9.90
N ASP A 732 -1.92 27.95 -8.98
CA ASP A 732 -0.74 28.37 -8.22
C ASP A 732 0.60 28.04 -8.93
N GLY A 733 0.55 27.45 -10.12
CA GLY A 733 1.71 27.10 -10.93
C GLY A 733 2.35 25.76 -10.55
N LYS A 734 1.70 24.98 -9.68
CA LYS A 734 2.09 23.59 -9.39
C LYS A 734 1.34 22.62 -10.28
N THR A 735 1.88 21.44 -10.44
CA THR A 735 1.21 20.32 -11.09
C THR A 735 0.80 19.26 -10.06
N LYS A 736 -0.23 18.50 -10.39
CA LYS A 736 -0.66 17.35 -9.58
C LYS A 736 -1.08 16.21 -10.51
N PRO A 737 -0.63 14.98 -10.26
CA PRO A 737 -0.99 13.85 -11.09
C PRO A 737 -2.48 13.51 -10.95
N VAL A 738 -3.12 13.23 -12.08
CA VAL A 738 -4.48 12.71 -12.17
C VAL A 738 -4.51 11.53 -13.14
N THR A 739 -5.26 10.51 -12.80
CA THR A 739 -5.47 9.35 -13.69
C THR A 739 -6.53 9.71 -14.72
N VAL A 740 -6.12 9.86 -15.95
CA VAL A 740 -7.01 10.17 -17.09
C VAL A 740 -7.55 8.87 -17.65
N VAL A 741 -8.88 8.72 -17.68
CA VAL A 741 -9.57 7.55 -18.22
C VAL A 741 -10.32 7.94 -19.49
N ILE A 742 -9.98 7.27 -20.60
CA ILE A 742 -10.53 7.55 -21.93
C ILE A 742 -11.13 6.24 -22.48
N PRO A 743 -12.44 6.04 -22.38
CA PRO A 743 -13.06 4.85 -22.92
C PRO A 743 -13.12 4.85 -24.46
N GLU A 744 -12.93 3.69 -25.06
CA GLU A 744 -13.13 3.47 -26.50
C GLU A 744 -14.62 3.61 -26.87
N ASP A 745 -15.51 3.04 -26.05
CA ASP A 745 -16.97 3.10 -26.23
C ASP A 745 -17.66 3.72 -25.00
N THR A 746 -18.01 4.98 -25.11
CA THR A 746 -18.68 5.74 -24.03
C THR A 746 -20.07 5.18 -23.69
N THR A 747 -20.72 4.45 -24.61
CA THR A 747 -22.08 3.92 -24.42
C THR A 747 -22.10 2.70 -23.51
N ARG A 748 -21.03 1.91 -23.52
CA ARG A 748 -20.86 0.71 -22.68
C ARG A 748 -20.17 0.98 -21.37
N PHE A 749 -19.36 2.04 -21.31
CA PHE A 749 -18.51 2.38 -20.16
C PHE A 749 -19.29 2.47 -18.85
N GLY A 750 -20.51 3.02 -18.88
CA GLY A 750 -21.40 3.13 -17.71
C GLY A 750 -21.84 1.79 -17.09
N ASN A 751 -21.56 0.64 -17.73
CA ASN A 751 -21.77 -0.69 -17.14
C ASN A 751 -20.61 -1.17 -16.28
N TYR A 752 -19.48 -0.45 -16.31
CA TYR A 752 -18.22 -0.79 -15.61
C TYR A 752 -17.79 0.30 -14.65
N TRP A 753 -18.21 1.55 -14.89
CA TRP A 753 -17.94 2.72 -14.06
C TRP A 753 -19.22 3.51 -13.85
N ASP A 754 -19.65 3.63 -12.60
CA ASP A 754 -20.83 4.43 -12.23
C ASP A 754 -20.39 5.85 -11.82
N LEU A 755 -20.51 6.79 -12.76
CA LEU A 755 -20.15 8.19 -12.52
C LEU A 755 -21.35 8.96 -11.95
N HIS A 756 -21.30 9.28 -10.67
CA HIS A 756 -22.36 10.00 -9.97
C HIS A 756 -21.80 11.11 -9.06
N THR A 757 -22.66 12.04 -8.73
CA THR A 757 -22.34 13.13 -7.79
C THR A 757 -22.36 12.64 -6.33
N GLU A 758 -21.85 13.43 -5.38
CA GLU A 758 -21.97 13.15 -3.94
C GLU A 758 -23.42 12.95 -3.45
N SER A 759 -24.41 13.40 -4.21
CA SER A 759 -25.85 13.16 -3.92
C SER A 759 -26.40 11.87 -4.54
N GLY A 760 -25.58 11.13 -5.29
CA GLY A 760 -25.98 9.91 -5.98
C GLY A 760 -26.73 10.16 -7.31
N GLU A 761 -26.65 11.38 -7.86
CA GLU A 761 -27.22 11.68 -9.17
C GLU A 761 -26.22 11.29 -10.27
N PRO A 762 -26.65 10.54 -11.30
CA PRO A 762 -25.75 10.11 -12.37
C PRO A 762 -25.27 11.32 -13.19
N ILE A 763 -23.98 11.33 -13.53
CA ILE A 763 -23.37 12.37 -14.36
C ILE A 763 -23.31 11.83 -15.79
N PRO A 764 -23.88 12.52 -16.78
CA PRO A 764 -23.75 12.12 -18.17
C PRO A 764 -22.29 12.20 -18.63
N PHE A 765 -21.84 11.21 -19.42
CA PHE A 765 -20.47 11.19 -19.92
C PHE A 765 -20.15 12.48 -20.72
N PRO A 766 -18.92 13.04 -20.61
CA PRO A 766 -18.57 14.32 -21.23
C PRO A 766 -18.59 14.24 -22.76
N LYS A 767 -18.74 15.40 -23.42
CA LYS A 767 -18.62 15.57 -24.87
C LYS A 767 -17.21 16.07 -25.20
N GLN A 768 -16.95 16.22 -26.51
CA GLN A 768 -15.67 16.75 -26.99
C GLN A 768 -15.32 18.11 -26.33
N GLY A 769 -14.13 18.22 -25.77
CA GLY A 769 -13.62 19.38 -25.02
C GLY A 769 -14.15 19.51 -23.59
N GLU A 770 -14.92 18.55 -23.13
CA GLU A 770 -15.46 18.49 -21.76
C GLU A 770 -14.81 17.35 -20.97
N ALA A 771 -14.77 17.46 -19.64
CA ALA A 771 -14.28 16.43 -18.74
C ALA A 771 -15.08 16.38 -17.43
N ILE A 772 -15.04 15.23 -16.78
CA ILE A 772 -15.52 15.00 -15.41
C ILE A 772 -14.28 14.82 -14.52
N LEU A 773 -14.26 15.46 -13.35
CA LEU A 773 -13.14 15.41 -12.41
C LEU A 773 -13.60 14.86 -11.06
N THR A 774 -12.73 14.22 -10.33
CA THR A 774 -12.97 13.77 -8.95
C THR A 774 -13.38 14.95 -8.07
N ALA A 775 -14.52 14.84 -7.40
CA ALA A 775 -15.15 15.92 -6.62
C ALA A 775 -14.26 16.42 -5.49
N GLU A 776 -13.64 15.53 -4.73
CA GLU A 776 -12.76 15.88 -3.61
C GLU A 776 -11.50 16.61 -4.09
N PHE A 777 -10.87 16.12 -5.15
CA PHE A 777 -9.70 16.76 -5.76
C PHE A 777 -10.07 18.17 -6.24
N ALA A 778 -11.18 18.32 -6.96
CA ALA A 778 -11.67 19.62 -7.42
C ALA A 778 -11.90 20.58 -6.26
N ARG A 779 -12.54 20.13 -5.17
CA ARG A 779 -12.80 20.92 -3.96
C ARG A 779 -11.52 21.42 -3.32
N ARG A 780 -10.50 20.56 -3.19
CA ARG A 780 -9.20 20.89 -2.60
C ARG A 780 -8.42 21.91 -3.42
N GLN A 781 -8.48 21.77 -4.75
CA GLN A 781 -7.81 22.70 -5.67
C GLN A 781 -8.64 23.95 -6.02
N GLY A 782 -9.87 24.05 -5.50
CA GLY A 782 -10.78 25.19 -5.74
C GLY A 782 -11.41 25.20 -7.13
N ILE A 783 -11.36 24.08 -7.85
CA ILE A 783 -11.93 23.89 -9.20
C ILE A 783 -13.44 23.65 -9.07
N LYS A 784 -14.24 24.26 -9.93
CA LYS A 784 -15.69 24.16 -9.93
C LYS A 784 -16.21 23.69 -11.29
N GLU A 785 -17.45 23.22 -11.30
CA GLU A 785 -18.16 22.99 -12.55
C GLU A 785 -18.21 24.26 -13.40
N GLY A 786 -17.82 24.12 -14.66
CA GLY A 786 -17.70 25.23 -15.63
C GLY A 786 -16.30 25.79 -15.78
N ASP A 787 -15.38 25.49 -14.87
CA ASP A 787 -13.99 25.92 -14.96
C ASP A 787 -13.25 25.14 -16.06
N THR A 788 -12.17 25.74 -16.54
CA THR A 788 -11.28 25.14 -17.54
C THR A 788 -9.98 24.74 -16.87
N VAL A 789 -9.57 23.50 -17.07
CA VAL A 789 -8.31 22.92 -16.57
C VAL A 789 -7.38 22.60 -17.74
N SER A 790 -6.09 22.57 -17.49
CA SER A 790 -5.06 22.19 -18.44
C SER A 790 -4.33 20.97 -17.92
N LEU A 791 -4.14 19.98 -18.77
CA LEU A 791 -3.29 18.81 -18.52
C LEU A 791 -2.00 19.01 -19.32
N SER A 792 -0.88 18.62 -18.74
CA SER A 792 0.44 18.61 -19.39
C SER A 792 0.97 17.18 -19.40
N ASP A 793 1.24 16.64 -20.61
CA ASP A 793 1.89 15.33 -20.73
C ASP A 793 3.42 15.46 -20.61
N GLU A 794 4.11 14.32 -20.59
CA GLU A 794 5.57 14.24 -20.47
C GLU A 794 6.30 14.89 -21.65
N ASP A 795 5.66 14.95 -22.82
CA ASP A 795 6.16 15.61 -24.03
C ASP A 795 5.92 17.13 -24.05
N GLY A 796 5.25 17.66 -23.03
CA GLY A 796 4.91 19.10 -22.90
C GLY A 796 3.71 19.54 -23.72
N ASN A 797 2.92 18.61 -24.29
CA ASN A 797 1.66 18.93 -24.95
C ASN A 797 0.62 19.34 -23.90
N ARG A 798 -0.20 20.35 -24.22
CA ARG A 798 -1.23 20.83 -23.31
C ARG A 798 -2.63 20.52 -23.83
N LEU A 799 -3.37 19.78 -23.02
CA LEU A 799 -4.77 19.45 -23.26
C LEU A 799 -5.67 20.33 -22.39
N THR A 800 -6.49 21.17 -22.99
CA THR A 800 -7.39 22.08 -22.27
C THR A 800 -8.82 21.59 -22.30
N LEU A 801 -9.44 21.40 -21.11
CA LEU A 801 -10.74 20.78 -20.93
C LEU A 801 -11.63 21.61 -20.01
N ARG A 802 -12.93 21.64 -20.29
CA ARG A 802 -13.94 22.25 -19.44
C ARG A 802 -14.58 21.20 -18.51
N ILE A 803 -14.57 21.44 -17.23
CA ILE A 803 -15.19 20.55 -16.24
C ILE A 803 -16.72 20.72 -16.30
N ILE A 804 -17.44 19.64 -16.58
CA ILE A 804 -18.92 19.64 -16.66
C ILE A 804 -19.59 18.94 -15.47
N GLY A 805 -18.83 18.17 -14.70
CA GLY A 805 -19.34 17.43 -13.54
C GLY A 805 -18.21 17.04 -12.60
N LEU A 806 -18.56 16.87 -11.35
CA LEU A 806 -17.67 16.43 -10.29
C LEU A 806 -18.16 15.05 -9.81
N SER A 807 -17.39 14.00 -10.15
CA SER A 807 -17.74 12.62 -9.79
C SER A 807 -17.21 12.24 -8.43
N GLU A 808 -18.00 11.49 -7.68
CA GLU A 808 -17.56 10.88 -6.44
C GLU A 808 -16.58 9.74 -6.74
N ASN A 809 -15.36 9.86 -6.22
CA ASN A 809 -14.32 8.85 -6.22
C ASN A 809 -13.60 8.90 -4.87
N TYR A 810 -13.26 7.74 -4.33
CA TYR A 810 -12.73 7.61 -2.96
C TYR A 810 -11.24 7.30 -2.93
N VAL A 811 -10.74 6.67 -3.99
CA VAL A 811 -9.33 6.29 -4.13
C VAL A 811 -8.84 6.79 -5.48
N TYR A 812 -7.69 7.42 -5.50
CA TYR A 812 -7.08 8.12 -6.63
C TYR A 812 -7.88 9.33 -7.14
N ASN A 813 -7.23 10.15 -7.94
CA ASN A 813 -7.83 11.32 -8.57
C ASN A 813 -8.06 11.00 -10.05
N TYR A 814 -9.32 10.85 -10.46
CA TYR A 814 -9.67 10.51 -11.83
C TYR A 814 -10.15 11.73 -12.60
N LEU A 815 -9.82 11.75 -13.89
CA LEU A 815 -10.37 12.66 -14.88
C LEU A 815 -10.88 11.86 -16.07
N TYR A 816 -12.15 12.00 -16.40
CA TYR A 816 -12.80 11.25 -17.48
C TYR A 816 -13.04 12.16 -18.68
N LEU A 817 -12.63 11.72 -19.87
CA LEU A 817 -12.80 12.46 -21.11
C LEU A 817 -13.08 11.51 -22.29
N THR A 818 -13.46 12.03 -23.45
CA THR A 818 -13.73 11.25 -24.65
C THR A 818 -12.48 11.10 -25.51
N ALA A 819 -12.41 9.99 -26.28
CA ALA A 819 -11.36 9.76 -27.26
C ALA A 819 -11.30 10.90 -28.32
N ASP A 820 -12.44 11.51 -28.69
CA ASP A 820 -12.49 12.66 -29.58
C ASP A 820 -11.83 13.91 -28.97
N SER A 821 -11.98 14.13 -27.65
CA SER A 821 -11.30 15.24 -26.94
C SER A 821 -9.80 15.05 -26.97
N TRP A 822 -9.34 13.85 -26.68
CA TRP A 822 -7.92 13.49 -26.73
C TRP A 822 -7.34 13.68 -28.13
N LYS A 823 -7.96 13.02 -29.13
CA LYS A 823 -7.49 13.07 -30.52
C LYS A 823 -7.47 14.46 -31.12
N SER A 824 -8.40 15.32 -30.74
CA SER A 824 -8.51 16.69 -31.31
C SER A 824 -7.34 17.59 -30.94
N GLN A 825 -6.62 17.29 -29.84
CA GLN A 825 -5.55 18.11 -29.31
C GLN A 825 -4.17 17.42 -29.41
N ASN A 826 -4.11 16.09 -29.25
CA ASN A 826 -2.86 15.33 -29.37
C ASN A 826 -2.61 14.78 -30.80
N GLY A 827 -3.61 14.84 -31.70
CA GLY A 827 -3.47 14.39 -33.10
C GLY A 827 -3.68 12.90 -33.30
N GLU A 828 -3.44 12.06 -32.30
CA GLU A 828 -3.52 10.60 -32.33
C GLU A 828 -4.66 10.07 -31.46
N ALA A 829 -5.16 8.86 -31.80
CA ALA A 829 -6.16 8.18 -30.97
C ALA A 829 -5.52 7.72 -29.65
N PRO A 830 -6.27 7.68 -28.54
CA PRO A 830 -5.75 7.14 -27.31
C PRO A 830 -5.46 5.64 -27.45
N ASP A 831 -4.36 5.19 -26.90
CA ASP A 831 -4.04 3.77 -26.84
C ASP A 831 -4.85 3.09 -25.73
N CYS A 832 -5.85 2.28 -26.11
CA CYS A 832 -6.81 1.65 -25.20
C CYS A 832 -6.36 0.25 -24.78
N ARG A 833 -5.34 0.18 -23.92
CA ARG A 833 -4.77 -1.09 -23.43
C ARG A 833 -5.46 -1.65 -22.19
N SER A 834 -6.23 -0.85 -21.45
CA SER A 834 -6.95 -1.32 -20.28
C SER A 834 -8.28 -1.94 -20.71
N VAL A 835 -8.55 -3.17 -20.30
CA VAL A 835 -9.78 -3.91 -20.60
C VAL A 835 -10.50 -4.21 -19.30
N TYR A 836 -11.71 -3.67 -19.13
CA TYR A 836 -12.56 -3.95 -17.96
C TYR A 836 -13.51 -5.10 -18.29
N ILE A 837 -13.56 -6.09 -17.44
CA ILE A 837 -14.29 -7.35 -17.65
C ILE A 837 -15.33 -7.53 -16.56
N ASN A 838 -16.55 -7.87 -16.95
CA ASN A 838 -17.60 -8.24 -16.01
C ASN A 838 -17.45 -9.73 -15.63
N THR A 839 -17.28 -9.99 -14.33
CA THR A 839 -17.13 -11.34 -13.77
C THR A 839 -18.40 -11.85 -13.11
N GLU A 840 -19.55 -11.19 -13.29
CA GLU A 840 -20.81 -11.60 -12.68
C GLU A 840 -21.17 -13.05 -13.07
N GLY A 841 -21.35 -13.90 -12.04
CA GLY A 841 -21.63 -15.33 -12.22
C GLY A 841 -20.40 -16.21 -12.47
N VAL A 842 -19.17 -15.69 -12.41
CA VAL A 842 -17.94 -16.51 -12.39
C VAL A 842 -17.85 -17.24 -11.05
N ALA A 843 -17.67 -18.55 -11.08
CA ALA A 843 -17.55 -19.35 -9.85
C ALA A 843 -16.14 -19.26 -9.21
N ASP A 844 -15.13 -18.99 -10.03
CA ASP A 844 -13.72 -18.90 -9.62
C ASP A 844 -12.99 -17.88 -10.52
N GLU A 845 -12.84 -16.68 -10.02
CA GLU A 845 -12.22 -15.56 -10.72
C GLU A 845 -10.73 -15.78 -10.94
N HIS A 846 -10.05 -16.39 -9.97
CA HIS A 846 -8.61 -16.68 -10.08
C HIS A 846 -8.31 -17.71 -11.18
N ARG A 847 -9.25 -18.63 -11.45
CA ARG A 847 -9.10 -19.55 -12.56
C ARG A 847 -9.24 -18.88 -13.92
N LEU A 848 -10.11 -17.87 -14.00
CA LEU A 848 -10.24 -17.04 -15.20
C LEU A 848 -8.96 -16.21 -15.39
N LEU A 849 -8.47 -15.58 -14.32
CA LEU A 849 -7.20 -14.83 -14.29
C LEU A 849 -6.04 -15.67 -14.82
N ALA A 850 -5.83 -16.88 -14.28
CA ALA A 850 -4.73 -17.76 -14.68
C ALA A 850 -4.77 -18.18 -16.16
N ARG A 851 -5.95 -18.14 -16.80
CA ARG A 851 -6.07 -18.40 -18.23
C ARG A 851 -5.82 -17.16 -19.07
N LEU A 852 -6.33 -16.00 -18.63
CA LEU A 852 -6.08 -14.73 -19.30
C LEU A 852 -4.59 -14.37 -19.33
N MET A 853 -3.87 -14.65 -18.25
CA MET A 853 -2.42 -14.44 -18.14
C MET A 853 -1.58 -15.30 -19.10
N LYS A 854 -2.17 -16.32 -19.73
CA LYS A 854 -1.47 -17.17 -20.72
C LYS A 854 -1.62 -16.67 -22.16
N LEU A 855 -2.38 -15.62 -22.38
CA LEU A 855 -2.54 -15.02 -23.70
C LEU A 855 -1.44 -13.98 -23.92
N ASP A 856 -0.78 -14.05 -25.06
CA ASP A 856 0.36 -13.19 -25.41
C ASP A 856 0.04 -11.70 -25.40
N ALA A 857 -1.23 -11.35 -25.68
CA ALA A 857 -1.72 -9.96 -25.59
C ALA A 857 -1.74 -9.39 -24.16
N VAL A 858 -1.65 -10.21 -23.12
CA VAL A 858 -1.92 -9.82 -21.74
C VAL A 858 -0.65 -9.54 -20.96
N SER A 859 -0.50 -8.32 -20.47
CA SER A 859 0.61 -7.91 -19.58
C SER A 859 0.31 -8.20 -18.12
N SER A 860 -0.91 -7.86 -17.66
CA SER A 860 -1.31 -8.10 -16.28
C SER A 860 -2.83 -8.18 -16.14
N VAL A 861 -3.29 -8.90 -15.13
CA VAL A 861 -4.72 -9.00 -14.77
C VAL A 861 -4.88 -8.71 -13.28
N THR A 862 -5.82 -7.84 -12.94
CA THR A 862 -6.14 -7.49 -11.55
C THR A 862 -7.58 -7.86 -11.25
N VAL A 863 -7.82 -8.61 -10.19
CA VAL A 863 -9.15 -8.92 -9.67
C VAL A 863 -9.59 -7.81 -8.73
N ASN A 864 -10.74 -7.20 -9.01
CA ASN A 864 -11.25 -6.06 -8.24
C ASN A 864 -11.54 -6.45 -6.78
N GLN A 865 -12.01 -7.68 -6.54
CA GLN A 865 -12.25 -8.21 -5.20
C GLN A 865 -10.96 -8.32 -4.38
N ASP A 866 -9.85 -8.72 -4.97
CA ASP A 866 -8.55 -8.80 -4.27
C ASP A 866 -8.06 -7.41 -3.87
N THR A 867 -8.28 -6.42 -4.73
CA THR A 867 -7.97 -5.02 -4.44
C THR A 867 -8.83 -4.51 -3.28
N LEU A 868 -10.12 -4.83 -3.27
CA LEU A 868 -11.03 -4.52 -2.17
C LEU A 868 -10.56 -5.16 -0.86
N ASP A 869 -10.24 -6.46 -0.88
CA ASP A 869 -9.78 -7.19 0.32
C ASP A 869 -8.45 -6.65 0.87
N ARG A 870 -7.54 -6.21 -0.02
CA ARG A 870 -6.30 -5.52 0.38
C ARG A 870 -6.58 -4.20 1.07
N PHE A 871 -7.42 -3.35 0.50
CA PHE A 871 -7.82 -2.09 1.11
C PHE A 871 -8.54 -2.30 2.45
N ASP A 872 -9.44 -3.27 2.55
CA ASP A 872 -10.12 -3.61 3.80
C ASP A 872 -9.13 -4.08 4.87
N SER A 873 -8.14 -4.87 4.50
CA SER A 873 -7.08 -5.31 5.42
C SER A 873 -6.23 -4.13 5.90
N MET A 874 -5.85 -3.22 5.01
CA MET A 874 -5.11 -2.01 5.35
C MET A 874 -5.93 -1.10 6.27
N MET A 875 -7.22 -0.91 5.97
CA MET A 875 -8.10 -0.08 6.78
C MET A 875 -8.44 -0.70 8.14
N SER A 876 -8.39 -2.02 8.28
CA SER A 876 -8.69 -2.71 9.54
C SER A 876 -7.76 -2.33 10.70
N SER A 877 -6.54 -1.88 10.40
CA SER A 877 -5.60 -1.36 11.39
C SER A 877 -6.11 -0.10 12.09
N LEU A 878 -6.84 0.74 11.36
CA LEU A 878 -7.42 1.98 11.88
C LEU A 878 -8.54 1.72 12.88
N ASP A 879 -9.19 0.55 12.85
CA ASP A 879 -10.18 0.13 13.83
C ASP A 879 -9.65 0.17 15.26
N TYR A 880 -8.39 -0.14 15.48
CA TYR A 880 -7.76 -0.07 16.81
C TYR A 880 -7.62 1.37 17.31
N ILE A 881 -7.26 2.31 16.43
CA ILE A 881 -7.17 3.74 16.79
C ILE A 881 -8.56 4.26 17.18
N VAL A 882 -9.56 3.93 16.37
CA VAL A 882 -10.94 4.32 16.63
C VAL A 882 -11.46 3.68 17.93
N LEU A 883 -11.12 2.41 18.18
CA LEU A 883 -11.46 1.74 19.45
C LEU A 883 -10.88 2.48 20.65
N VAL A 884 -9.62 2.92 20.57
CA VAL A 884 -8.96 3.71 21.61
C VAL A 884 -9.72 5.03 21.84
N ILE A 885 -10.11 5.72 20.76
CA ILE A 885 -10.90 6.95 20.85
C ILE A 885 -12.25 6.71 21.52
N ILE A 886 -12.95 5.63 21.16
CA ILE A 886 -14.25 5.25 21.75
C ILE A 886 -14.09 4.94 23.23
N ILE A 887 -13.03 4.20 23.63
CA ILE A 887 -12.76 3.90 25.04
C ILE A 887 -12.48 5.20 25.81
N CYS A 888 -11.71 6.12 25.24
CA CYS A 888 -11.42 7.42 25.88
C CYS A 888 -12.68 8.29 25.98
N ALA A 889 -13.48 8.37 24.92
CA ALA A 889 -14.76 9.08 24.93
C ALA A 889 -15.75 8.46 25.94
N GLY A 890 -15.80 7.14 26.02
CA GLY A 890 -16.58 6.41 27.01
C GLY A 890 -16.12 6.66 28.45
N SER A 891 -14.80 6.67 28.67
CA SER A 891 -14.21 6.98 29.97
C SER A 891 -14.53 8.42 30.39
N LEU A 892 -14.42 9.37 29.46
CA LEU A 892 -14.81 10.76 29.68
C LEU A 892 -16.32 10.87 30.02
N ALA A 893 -17.16 10.19 29.23
CA ALA A 893 -18.62 10.16 29.47
C ALA A 893 -18.95 9.61 30.85
N PHE A 894 -18.30 8.52 31.27
CA PHE A 894 -18.48 7.96 32.60
C PHE A 894 -18.11 8.97 33.71
N ILE A 895 -16.92 9.62 33.60
CA ILE A 895 -16.46 10.57 34.62
C ILE A 895 -17.36 11.80 34.66
N VAL A 896 -17.79 12.31 33.50
CA VAL A 896 -18.71 13.45 33.38
C VAL A 896 -20.06 13.12 34.00
N LEU A 897 -20.67 12.01 33.62
CA LEU A 897 -21.94 11.54 34.15
C LEU A 897 -21.86 11.29 35.66
N TYR A 898 -20.78 10.65 36.12
CA TYR A 898 -20.53 10.45 37.56
C TYR A 898 -20.50 11.77 38.31
N ASN A 899 -19.74 12.76 37.81
CA ASN A 899 -19.63 14.07 38.45
C ASN A 899 -20.98 14.81 38.47
N LEU A 900 -21.70 14.81 37.33
CA LEU A 900 -23.02 15.45 37.24
C LEU A 900 -24.06 14.79 38.13
N THR A 901 -24.10 13.46 38.19
CA THR A 901 -25.02 12.69 39.07
C THR A 901 -24.66 12.92 40.54
N ASN A 902 -23.38 12.93 40.88
CA ASN A 902 -22.92 13.24 42.24
C ASN A 902 -23.33 14.63 42.68
N ILE A 903 -23.21 15.63 41.81
CA ILE A 903 -23.70 16.99 42.05
C ILE A 903 -25.22 16.95 42.26
N ASN A 904 -25.97 16.26 41.43
CA ASN A 904 -27.44 16.17 41.52
C ASN A 904 -27.89 15.59 42.85
N ILE A 905 -27.29 14.52 43.33
CA ILE A 905 -27.59 13.90 44.62
C ILE A 905 -27.27 14.85 45.76
N THR A 906 -26.08 15.48 45.73
CA THR A 906 -25.63 16.37 46.82
C THR A 906 -26.51 17.60 46.94
N GLU A 907 -27.04 18.17 45.85
CA GLU A 907 -27.96 19.30 45.90
C GLU A 907 -29.28 18.97 46.51
N ARG A 908 -29.75 17.74 46.32
CA ARG A 908 -31.08 17.32 46.74
C ARG A 908 -31.06 16.46 47.98
N ILE A 909 -29.95 16.49 48.75
CA ILE A 909 -29.75 15.62 49.90
C ILE A 909 -30.90 15.80 50.93
N ARG A 910 -31.41 17.06 51.13
CA ARG A 910 -32.56 17.33 51.99
C ARG A 910 -33.87 16.80 51.44
N GLU A 911 -34.14 16.98 50.14
CA GLU A 911 -35.32 16.42 49.50
C GLU A 911 -35.30 14.87 49.56
N ILE A 912 -34.15 14.28 49.33
CA ILE A 912 -33.95 12.82 49.40
C ILE A 912 -34.12 12.31 50.82
N ALA A 913 -33.56 13.02 51.82
CA ALA A 913 -33.76 12.70 53.24
C ALA A 913 -35.23 12.81 53.66
N THR A 914 -35.95 13.86 53.21
CA THR A 914 -37.38 14.01 53.46
C THR A 914 -38.18 12.83 52.89
N ILE A 915 -37.89 12.42 51.64
CA ILE A 915 -38.57 11.27 51.01
C ILE A 915 -38.28 9.98 51.79
N LYS A 916 -37.05 9.76 52.23
CA LYS A 916 -36.68 8.62 53.08
C LYS A 916 -37.43 8.61 54.42
N VAL A 917 -37.54 9.80 55.09
CA VAL A 917 -38.26 9.93 56.36
C VAL A 917 -39.79 9.70 56.20
N LEU A 918 -40.35 10.03 55.03
CA LEU A 918 -41.73 9.72 54.66
C LEU A 918 -41.98 8.22 54.39
N GLY A 919 -40.97 7.34 54.53
CA GLY A 919 -41.13 5.88 54.47
C GLY A 919 -40.90 5.26 53.07
N PHE A 920 -40.41 6.00 52.11
CA PHE A 920 -40.08 5.44 50.80
C PHE A 920 -38.85 4.48 50.90
N TYR A 921 -38.93 3.34 50.20
CA TYR A 921 -37.84 2.36 50.16
C TYR A 921 -36.63 2.91 49.41
N PRO A 922 -35.44 2.39 49.69
CA PRO A 922 -34.22 2.83 49.00
C PRO A 922 -34.28 2.79 47.48
N MET A 923 -34.95 1.77 46.92
CA MET A 923 -35.14 1.64 45.47
C MET A 923 -36.11 2.67 44.90
N GLU A 924 -37.15 3.06 45.65
CA GLU A 924 -38.12 4.10 45.23
C GLU A 924 -37.47 5.47 45.24
N THR A 925 -36.69 5.74 46.28
CA THR A 925 -35.87 6.97 46.40
C THR A 925 -34.84 7.08 45.31
N ALA A 926 -34.17 5.98 44.99
CA ALA A 926 -33.25 5.89 43.89
C ALA A 926 -33.92 6.09 42.52
N ALA A 927 -35.05 5.45 42.30
CA ALA A 927 -35.83 5.60 41.08
C ALA A 927 -36.31 7.06 40.85
N TYR A 928 -36.64 7.79 41.91
CA TYR A 928 -36.97 9.22 41.83
C TYR A 928 -35.81 10.07 41.32
N VAL A 929 -34.57 9.85 41.82
CA VAL A 929 -33.37 10.61 41.42
C VAL A 929 -32.93 10.18 40.04
N PHE A 930 -32.86 8.88 39.81
CA PHE A 930 -32.26 8.32 38.56
C PHE A 930 -33.15 8.50 37.34
N ARG A 931 -34.49 8.60 37.52
CA ARG A 931 -35.42 8.96 36.45
C ARG A 931 -35.09 10.32 35.83
N GLU A 932 -34.71 11.28 36.67
CA GLU A 932 -34.31 12.60 36.22
C GLU A 932 -33.01 12.54 35.41
N ASN A 933 -32.03 11.76 35.90
CA ASN A 933 -30.78 11.55 35.16
C ASN A 933 -31.03 10.89 33.80
N LEU A 934 -31.92 9.89 33.74
CA LEU A 934 -32.26 9.20 32.51
C LEU A 934 -32.93 10.15 31.49
N PHE A 935 -33.78 11.04 31.96
CA PHE A 935 -34.44 12.07 31.15
C PHE A 935 -33.40 13.07 30.57
N LEU A 936 -32.45 13.50 31.40
CA LEU A 936 -31.38 14.38 30.98
C LEU A 936 -30.43 13.68 29.99
N THR A 937 -30.19 12.39 30.21
CA THR A 937 -29.37 11.57 29.28
C THR A 937 -30.05 11.42 27.93
N ALA A 938 -31.39 11.22 27.91
CA ALA A 938 -32.16 11.15 26.68
C ALA A 938 -32.10 12.46 25.88
N ILE A 939 -32.29 13.60 26.51
CA ILE A 939 -32.20 14.92 25.85
C ILE A 939 -30.76 15.21 25.42
N GLY A 940 -29.78 15.01 26.33
CA GLY A 940 -28.38 15.25 26.04
C GLY A 940 -27.84 14.34 24.96
N GLY A 941 -28.25 13.05 24.98
CA GLY A 941 -27.94 12.10 23.94
C GLY A 941 -28.48 12.50 22.55
N SER A 942 -29.78 12.88 22.50
CA SER A 942 -30.41 13.34 21.26
C SER A 942 -29.70 14.59 20.66
N VAL A 943 -29.39 15.56 21.52
CA VAL A 943 -28.59 16.74 21.09
C VAL A 943 -27.18 16.32 20.70
N GLY A 944 -26.60 15.36 21.42
CA GLY A 944 -25.30 14.81 21.16
C GLY A 944 -25.18 14.08 19.80
N LEU A 945 -26.25 13.41 19.36
CA LEU A 945 -26.31 12.80 18.03
C LEU A 945 -26.16 13.87 16.94
N LEU A 946 -26.89 14.99 17.06
CA LEU A 946 -26.79 16.10 16.09
C LEU A 946 -25.42 16.78 16.13
N MET A 947 -24.91 17.08 17.33
CA MET A 947 -23.59 17.66 17.51
C MET A 947 -22.50 16.70 17.02
N GLY A 948 -22.67 15.40 17.20
CA GLY A 948 -21.75 14.37 16.75
C GLY A 948 -21.64 14.30 15.24
N LYS A 949 -22.74 14.44 14.50
CA LYS A 949 -22.72 14.53 13.05
C LYS A 949 -21.92 15.76 12.57
N LEU A 950 -22.15 16.93 13.20
CA LEU A 950 -21.40 18.14 12.87
C LEU A 950 -19.91 18.00 13.20
N LEU A 951 -19.62 17.40 14.35
CA LEU A 951 -18.23 17.17 14.76
C LEU A 951 -17.52 16.16 13.85
N HIS A 952 -18.22 15.09 13.47
CA HIS A 952 -17.72 14.11 12.52
C HIS A 952 -17.38 14.76 11.18
N TRP A 953 -18.32 15.55 10.62
CA TRP A 953 -18.07 16.30 9.39
C TRP A 953 -16.82 17.17 9.49
N PHE A 954 -16.67 17.93 10.59
CA PHE A 954 -15.50 18.78 10.83
C PHE A 954 -14.20 17.97 10.95
N VAL A 955 -14.24 16.82 11.61
CA VAL A 955 -13.07 15.92 11.78
C VAL A 955 -12.64 15.37 10.42
N MET A 956 -13.57 14.88 9.62
CA MET A 956 -13.27 14.30 8.31
C MET A 956 -12.67 15.35 7.35
N GLU A 957 -13.15 16.59 7.40
CA GLU A 957 -12.58 17.71 6.64
C GLU A 957 -11.13 18.05 7.01
N GLN A 958 -10.70 17.73 8.24
CA GLN A 958 -9.33 17.97 8.69
C GLN A 958 -8.38 16.79 8.41
N ILE A 959 -8.92 15.60 8.14
CA ILE A 959 -8.13 14.43 7.75
C ILE A 959 -7.90 14.54 6.25
N ASN A 960 -6.71 15.04 5.89
CA ASN A 960 -6.33 15.23 4.51
C ASN A 960 -5.23 14.24 4.15
N ILE A 961 -5.52 13.31 3.25
CA ILE A 961 -4.56 12.36 2.70
C ILE A 961 -4.62 12.52 1.18
N ASP A 962 -3.47 12.67 0.57
CA ASP A 962 -3.41 12.73 -0.88
C ASP A 962 -3.91 11.39 -1.47
N MET A 963 -4.65 11.45 -2.55
CA MET A 963 -5.24 10.32 -3.28
C MET A 963 -6.35 9.52 -2.54
N VAL A 964 -6.73 9.88 -1.30
CA VAL A 964 -7.84 9.22 -0.59
C VAL A 964 -8.88 10.25 -0.18
N SER A 965 -10.12 10.00 -0.55
CA SER A 965 -11.30 10.80 -0.20
C SER A 965 -12.14 10.05 0.83
N PHE A 966 -12.40 10.68 1.96
CA PHE A 966 -13.18 10.07 3.03
C PHE A 966 -14.65 10.50 2.94
N PRO A 967 -15.60 9.57 2.80
CA PRO A 967 -17.01 9.89 2.79
C PRO A 967 -17.48 10.44 4.16
N HIS A 968 -18.30 11.49 4.16
CA HIS A 968 -18.86 12.08 5.38
C HIS A 968 -20.09 11.30 5.90
N THR A 969 -20.09 9.98 5.77
CA THR A 969 -21.22 9.13 6.13
C THR A 969 -21.09 8.61 7.56
N VAL A 970 -22.21 8.59 8.29
CA VAL A 970 -22.33 7.92 9.58
C VAL A 970 -23.50 6.96 9.48
N LEU A 971 -23.26 5.68 9.68
CA LEU A 971 -24.28 4.64 9.57
C LEU A 971 -25.35 4.78 10.68
N PRO A 972 -26.61 4.46 10.39
CA PRO A 972 -27.69 4.50 11.41
C PRO A 972 -27.37 3.67 12.65
N LEU A 973 -26.68 2.54 12.51
CA LEU A 973 -26.24 1.68 13.60
C LEU A 973 -25.27 2.40 14.56
N SER A 974 -24.37 3.24 14.04
CA SER A 974 -23.39 3.98 14.83
C SER A 974 -24.04 5.03 15.73
N TYR A 975 -25.12 5.67 15.27
CA TYR A 975 -25.96 6.50 16.15
C TYR A 975 -26.61 5.65 17.25
N GLY A 976 -27.11 4.45 16.90
CA GLY A 976 -27.67 3.49 17.85
C GLY A 976 -26.65 3.07 18.92
N TYR A 977 -25.45 2.66 18.52
CA TYR A 977 -24.38 2.27 19.44
C TYR A 977 -23.93 3.41 20.34
N SER A 978 -23.78 4.62 19.81
CA SER A 978 -23.39 5.80 20.58
C SER A 978 -24.43 6.13 21.64
N LEU A 979 -25.71 6.06 21.30
CA LEU A 979 -26.81 6.29 22.23
C LEU A 979 -26.90 5.19 23.28
N LEU A 980 -26.80 3.92 22.86
CA LEU A 980 -26.79 2.76 23.76
C LEU A 980 -25.65 2.85 24.78
N LEU A 981 -24.43 3.15 24.36
CA LEU A 981 -23.29 3.32 25.24
C LEU A 981 -23.50 4.49 26.22
N THR A 982 -24.04 5.61 25.75
CA THR A 982 -24.34 6.75 26.62
C THR A 982 -25.35 6.35 27.72
N PHE A 983 -26.40 5.59 27.38
CA PHE A 983 -27.36 5.07 28.37
C PHE A 983 -26.72 4.02 29.27
N LEU A 984 -25.86 3.15 28.75
CA LEU A 984 -25.14 2.14 29.53
C LEU A 984 -24.24 2.80 30.57
N PHE A 985 -23.48 3.85 30.20
CA PHE A 985 -22.68 4.61 31.16
C PHE A 985 -23.53 5.31 32.18
N ALA A 986 -24.68 5.91 31.79
CA ALA A 986 -25.62 6.51 32.72
C ALA A 986 -26.18 5.48 33.71
N PHE A 987 -26.45 4.25 33.23
CA PHE A 987 -26.93 3.16 34.09
C PHE A 987 -25.84 2.70 35.09
N ILE A 988 -24.60 2.48 34.60
CA ILE A 988 -23.47 2.10 35.47
C ILE A 988 -23.23 3.17 36.54
N VAL A 989 -23.22 4.45 36.15
CA VAL A 989 -23.06 5.57 37.08
C VAL A 989 -24.18 5.57 38.11
N ASN A 990 -25.43 5.38 37.70
CA ASN A 990 -26.57 5.30 38.63
C ASN A 990 -26.40 4.12 39.59
N LEU A 991 -25.90 2.96 39.14
CA LEU A 991 -25.64 1.81 40.00
C LEU A 991 -24.57 2.11 41.05
N VAL A 992 -23.46 2.76 40.66
CA VAL A 992 -22.38 3.19 41.56
C VAL A 992 -22.92 4.20 42.58
N MET A 993 -23.76 5.15 42.12
CA MET A 993 -24.31 6.20 42.95
C MET A 993 -25.41 5.71 43.88
N PHE A 994 -26.04 4.57 43.60
CA PHE A 994 -27.02 3.94 44.48
C PHE A 994 -26.45 3.70 45.89
N GLN A 995 -25.23 3.20 45.99
CA GLN A 995 -24.56 2.95 47.27
C GLN A 995 -24.35 4.25 48.07
N LYS A 996 -24.08 5.38 47.37
CA LYS A 996 -23.94 6.68 48.00
C LYS A 996 -25.29 7.24 48.48
N LEU A 997 -26.31 7.06 47.67
CA LEU A 997 -27.65 7.50 47.97
C LEU A 997 -28.22 6.73 49.17
N ASP A 998 -27.93 5.44 49.30
CA ASP A 998 -28.37 4.62 50.43
C ASP A 998 -27.73 5.04 51.77
N LYS A 999 -26.46 5.47 51.75
CA LYS A 999 -25.69 5.94 52.93
C LYS A 999 -26.06 7.33 53.43
N ILE A 1000 -27.02 8.04 52.82
CA ILE A 1000 -27.48 9.37 53.29
C ILE A 1000 -28.17 9.23 54.65
N ASN A 1001 -27.57 9.86 55.67
CA ASN A 1001 -28.10 9.89 57.01
C ASN A 1001 -29.28 10.89 57.09
N MET A 1002 -30.49 10.40 57.33
CA MET A 1002 -31.73 11.17 57.36
C MET A 1002 -31.74 12.25 58.46
N ALA A 1003 -31.30 11.87 59.66
CA ALA A 1003 -31.31 12.78 60.84
C ALA A 1003 -30.33 13.95 60.67
N GLU A 1004 -29.13 13.68 60.17
CA GLU A 1004 -28.11 14.68 59.98
C GLU A 1004 -28.42 15.62 58.80
N SER A 1005 -29.03 15.06 57.73
CA SER A 1005 -29.38 15.83 56.52
C SER A 1005 -30.57 16.77 56.71
N LEU A 1006 -31.44 16.50 57.72
CA LEU A 1006 -32.61 17.32 58.06
C LEU A 1006 -32.32 18.29 59.18
N LYS A 1007 -31.22 18.15 59.95
CA LYS A 1007 -30.88 19.16 60.95
C LYS A 1007 -30.73 20.51 60.24
N SER A 1008 -31.63 21.45 60.69
CA SER A 1008 -31.48 22.85 60.30
C SER A 1008 -30.11 23.37 60.78
N ILE A 1009 -29.42 24.07 59.91
CA ILE A 1009 -28.33 24.91 60.36
C ILE A 1009 -29.00 26.12 61.06
N GLU A 1010 -29.21 26.05 62.37
CA GLU A 1010 -29.43 27.24 63.21
C GLU A 1010 -28.16 28.08 63.31
#